data_b3a4dbd0e3c339fdefc207c770c3fce2
#
_entry.id   b3a4dbd0e3c339fdefc207c770c3fce2
#
_cell.length_a   1.000
_cell.length_b   1.000
_cell.length_c   1.000
_cell.angle_alpha   90.00
_cell.angle_beta   90.00
_cell.angle_gamma   90.00
#
_symmetry.space_group_name_H-M   'P 1'
#
loop_
_entity.id
_entity.type
_entity.pdbx_description
1 polymer ?
#
loop_
_entity_poly.entity_id
_entity_poly.type
_entity_poly.pdbx_seq_one_letter_code
_entity_poly.pdbx_strand_id
1 'polypeptide(L)'
;MREKQRKRKYRRIRADSGQQRRIGFVMALLGAAAFLPAAVRLFGLMVVSYDNWAAKALSNQSRTTVVQSPRGVIYDRNLNILAASETVENVYIDPRELEQTGADIEDMARALSEILEVDARRVKDLAKDKSLRYHLIAPRVEEQTAARVRSYIEETGIEGIHLEPNSQRYYPYGSLAAQVIGITNASGDGAEGIEASYDAFLSGESGRTITTKGNNEMDMPFSVERFSAGQTGADVVTTIDVTVQQALENQMKLAVERYDVRNGAFGIVMDVDTGQILAMATLGSYDPNDYLEIGDEAVDQELEQLRLNYLRCAEDSPEYTEGKARYRDALVAARLKQWRNRCISDGYEPGSTFKTITLAAAIDCGAVTMDTRFACGGAEQIPGRSQLLHCWRHQGHGGQSAAQALQNSCNLAFAHIGLKLGGQRFYEYVKNFGILEKTGIDLAGESGGVFFSKELIVDTDKWGTASLTSGSFGQTFKITPLQLVRAVAAVVNGGYLLEPYIVSEVIDADGNTLLKQEPTVLGQPISGETSRIMCGMIESVVTEGTAKNAATPGYRVGGKTGTSEKIDIFDENGQRVRDKIVSFVGLAPMDDPRYIILVALDSPSTSTGIYISGGVMAAPTVGAVLADILPYLEVTRAEEPVIVTVPDVLGLDPKTAEKVLQDAGLSPVRQGDGDAVTAQLPSADTALEQGSQVLVYLGEAVPDTVTVPDFTGMTAQQAQTAAANGGLTLKTAGNPSEDPTLRVQFQDLPAGTETQPGTVITITFTDPTARD
;
A
#
# COMPACT_ATOMS: atom_id res chain seq x y z
N MET A 1 -119.01 -18.84 -37.76
CA MET A 1 -118.85 -17.43 -37.91
C MET A 1 -117.47 -17.22 -38.50
N ARG A 2 -117.36 -16.59 -39.65
CA ARG A 2 -116.16 -16.53 -40.44
C ARG A 2 -115.52 -15.17 -40.25
N GLU A 3 -114.25 -15.12 -39.83
CA GLU A 3 -113.45 -13.93 -39.71
C GLU A 3 -112.59 -13.74 -40.97
N LYS A 4 -112.71 -12.62 -41.63
CA LYS A 4 -112.02 -12.29 -42.84
C LYS A 4 -110.63 -11.66 -42.51
N GLN A 5 -109.57 -12.36 -42.77
CA GLN A 5 -108.23 -11.77 -42.73
C GLN A 5 -107.97 -10.84 -43.95
N ARG A 6 -107.71 -9.55 -43.70
CA ARG A 6 -107.21 -8.58 -44.67
C ARG A 6 -105.74 -8.70 -44.85
N LYS A 7 -105.28 -9.23 -45.96
CA LYS A 7 -103.82 -9.16 -46.36
C LYS A 7 -103.55 -7.74 -46.87
N ARG A 8 -102.66 -6.98 -46.13
CA ARG A 8 -102.01 -5.78 -46.63
C ARG A 8 -100.96 -6.17 -47.60
N LYS A 9 -101.02 -5.81 -48.87
CA LYS A 9 -99.97 -5.86 -49.90
C LYS A 9 -99.02 -4.72 -49.65
N TYR A 10 -97.81 -5.02 -49.22
CA TYR A 10 -96.70 -4.07 -49.25
C TYR A 10 -96.25 -3.90 -50.71
N ARG A 11 -96.42 -2.68 -51.24
CA ARG A 11 -95.90 -2.29 -52.53
C ARG A 11 -94.37 -2.10 -52.40
N ARG A 12 -93.57 -3.00 -52.94
CA ARG A 12 -92.15 -2.78 -53.08
C ARG A 12 -91.87 -1.67 -54.05
N ILE A 13 -91.46 -0.55 -53.51
CA ILE A 13 -90.96 0.56 -54.35
C ILE A 13 -89.60 0.11 -54.85
N ARG A 14 -89.49 -0.20 -56.15
CA ARG A 14 -88.22 -0.40 -56.82
C ARG A 14 -87.59 0.95 -57.02
N ALA A 15 -86.48 1.20 -56.40
CA ALA A 15 -85.72 2.42 -56.60
C ALA A 15 -85.27 2.45 -58.08
N ASP A 16 -85.41 3.64 -58.66
CA ASP A 16 -85.01 3.92 -60.06
C ASP A 16 -83.48 3.68 -60.21
N SER A 17 -83.08 3.20 -61.41
CA SER A 17 -81.64 2.88 -61.65
C SER A 17 -80.71 4.07 -61.43
N GLY A 18 -81.22 5.30 -61.60
CA GLY A 18 -80.51 6.53 -61.27
C GLY A 18 -80.34 6.77 -59.76
N GLN A 19 -81.32 6.39 -58.95
CA GLN A 19 -81.21 6.42 -57.47
C GLN A 19 -80.23 5.39 -56.92
N GLN A 20 -80.26 4.18 -57.47
CA GLN A 20 -79.32 3.11 -57.11
C GLN A 20 -77.87 3.50 -57.42
N ARG A 21 -77.61 4.08 -58.54
CA ARG A 21 -76.27 4.62 -58.92
C ARG A 21 -75.83 5.75 -58.00
N ARG A 22 -76.71 6.66 -57.58
CA ARG A 22 -76.44 7.76 -56.66
C ARG A 22 -76.15 7.22 -55.24
N ILE A 23 -76.94 6.29 -54.76
CA ILE A 23 -76.74 5.63 -53.48
C ILE A 23 -75.40 4.83 -53.48
N GLY A 24 -75.13 4.07 -54.54
CA GLY A 24 -73.88 3.38 -54.77
C GLY A 24 -72.66 4.30 -54.71
N PHE A 25 -72.78 5.46 -55.43
CA PHE A 25 -71.73 6.48 -55.45
C PHE A 25 -71.49 7.11 -54.03
N VAL A 26 -72.59 7.47 -53.35
CA VAL A 26 -72.50 8.02 -52.00
C VAL A 26 -71.94 7.00 -51.02
N MET A 27 -72.35 5.75 -51.11
CA MET A 27 -71.80 4.66 -50.27
C MET A 27 -70.31 4.38 -50.53
N ALA A 28 -69.92 4.45 -51.81
CA ALA A 28 -68.52 4.35 -52.21
C ALA A 28 -67.69 5.56 -51.72
N LEU A 29 -68.27 6.76 -51.76
CA LEU A 29 -67.63 7.98 -51.29
C LEU A 29 -67.54 7.99 -49.73
N LEU A 30 -68.58 7.54 -49.03
CA LEU A 30 -68.56 7.35 -47.58
C LEU A 30 -67.56 6.22 -47.13
N GLY A 31 -67.51 5.15 -47.91
CA GLY A 31 -66.51 4.08 -47.69
C GLY A 31 -65.09 4.57 -47.87
N ALA A 32 -64.82 5.30 -48.98
CA ALA A 32 -63.51 5.90 -49.19
C ALA A 32 -63.19 6.97 -48.14
N ALA A 33 -64.16 7.80 -47.72
CA ALA A 33 -63.96 8.76 -46.64
C ALA A 33 -63.67 8.10 -45.26
N ALA A 34 -64.27 6.96 -45.01
CA ALA A 34 -64.00 6.19 -43.77
C ALA A 34 -62.63 5.49 -43.76
N PHE A 35 -62.15 5.04 -44.95
CA PHE A 35 -60.85 4.41 -45.06
C PHE A 35 -59.66 5.38 -45.23
N LEU A 36 -59.93 6.60 -45.74
CA LEU A 36 -58.87 7.60 -45.94
C LEU A 36 -58.08 7.95 -44.67
N PRO A 37 -58.76 8.23 -43.52
CA PRO A 37 -58.02 8.48 -42.28
C PRO A 37 -57.18 7.30 -41.81
N ALA A 38 -57.67 6.07 -42.01
CA ALA A 38 -56.93 4.86 -41.67
C ALA A 38 -55.69 4.69 -42.59
N ALA A 39 -55.88 4.93 -43.90
CA ALA A 39 -54.77 4.88 -44.85
C ALA A 39 -53.72 5.96 -44.58
N VAL A 40 -54.14 7.21 -44.28
CA VAL A 40 -53.24 8.31 -43.89
C VAL A 40 -52.49 7.96 -42.60
N ARG A 41 -53.16 7.38 -41.62
CA ARG A 41 -52.51 6.95 -40.36
C ARG A 41 -51.53 5.81 -40.61
N LEU A 42 -51.88 4.84 -41.42
CA LEU A 42 -51.00 3.74 -41.80
C LEU A 42 -49.76 4.26 -42.55
N PHE A 43 -49.94 5.17 -43.50
CA PHE A 43 -48.87 5.83 -44.22
C PHE A 43 -47.95 6.62 -43.24
N GLY A 44 -48.53 7.36 -42.30
CA GLY A 44 -47.81 8.06 -41.25
C GLY A 44 -46.98 7.11 -40.36
N LEU A 45 -47.54 5.96 -40.03
CA LEU A 45 -46.82 4.94 -39.22
C LEU A 45 -45.76 4.20 -40.04
N MET A 46 -46.07 3.78 -41.27
CA MET A 46 -45.19 2.92 -42.08
C MET A 46 -44.13 3.65 -42.87
N VAL A 47 -44.34 4.95 -43.17
CA VAL A 47 -43.39 5.73 -43.99
C VAL A 47 -42.80 6.90 -43.21
N VAL A 48 -43.63 7.75 -42.59
CA VAL A 48 -43.14 8.97 -41.91
C VAL A 48 -42.49 8.67 -40.56
N SER A 49 -43.03 7.71 -39.83
CA SER A 49 -42.55 7.37 -38.49
C SER A 49 -41.85 6.00 -38.44
N TYR A 50 -41.51 5.44 -39.61
CA TYR A 50 -40.89 4.11 -39.71
C TYR A 50 -39.63 3.99 -38.87
N ASP A 51 -38.70 4.93 -39.03
CA ASP A 51 -37.41 4.87 -38.29
C ASP A 51 -37.60 4.96 -36.78
N ASN A 52 -38.56 5.76 -36.32
CA ASN A 52 -38.87 5.87 -34.88
C ASN A 52 -39.51 4.59 -34.34
N TRP A 53 -40.39 3.94 -35.09
CA TRP A 53 -41.03 2.69 -34.66
C TRP A 53 -40.11 1.49 -34.83
N ALA A 54 -39.27 1.48 -35.87
CA ALA A 54 -38.24 0.47 -36.06
C ALA A 54 -37.19 0.55 -34.93
N ALA A 55 -36.75 1.76 -34.56
CA ALA A 55 -35.83 1.96 -33.43
C ALA A 55 -36.46 1.50 -32.10
N LYS A 56 -37.74 1.81 -31.84
CA LYS A 56 -38.44 1.31 -30.63
C LYS A 56 -38.68 -0.20 -30.66
N ALA A 57 -38.96 -0.78 -31.81
CA ALA A 57 -39.09 -2.24 -31.92
C ALA A 57 -37.73 -2.91 -31.67
N LEU A 58 -36.66 -2.36 -32.27
CA LEU A 58 -35.30 -2.87 -32.07
C LEU A 58 -34.87 -2.75 -30.59
N SER A 59 -35.16 -1.65 -29.93
CA SER A 59 -34.85 -1.47 -28.48
C SER A 59 -35.65 -2.40 -27.57
N ASN A 60 -36.87 -2.77 -27.96
CA ASN A 60 -37.69 -3.74 -27.20
C ASN A 60 -37.37 -5.20 -27.52
N GLN A 61 -36.71 -5.46 -28.64
CA GLN A 61 -36.34 -6.82 -29.10
C GLN A 61 -34.86 -7.12 -28.93
N SER A 62 -34.02 -6.10 -28.65
CA SER A 62 -32.59 -6.31 -28.42
C SER A 62 -32.27 -6.32 -26.90
N ARG A 63 -31.57 -7.34 -26.47
CA ARG A 63 -30.87 -7.34 -25.19
C ARG A 63 -29.43 -6.96 -25.46
N THR A 64 -28.97 -5.90 -24.81
CA THR A 64 -27.55 -5.53 -24.82
C THR A 64 -26.93 -6.05 -23.54
N THR A 65 -26.08 -7.05 -23.65
CA THR A 65 -25.25 -7.51 -22.56
C THR A 65 -23.89 -6.81 -22.67
N VAL A 66 -23.50 -6.12 -21.61
CA VAL A 66 -22.17 -5.50 -21.54
C VAL A 66 -21.22 -6.58 -21.05
N VAL A 67 -20.20 -6.88 -21.83
CA VAL A 67 -19.11 -7.76 -21.43
C VAL A 67 -17.98 -6.88 -20.95
N GLN A 68 -17.69 -6.93 -19.65
CA GLN A 68 -16.58 -6.16 -19.11
C GLN A 68 -15.26 -6.65 -19.71
N SER A 69 -14.47 -5.71 -20.22
CA SER A 69 -13.12 -6.02 -20.67
C SER A 69 -12.19 -6.25 -19.47
N PRO A 70 -11.21 -7.14 -19.58
CA PRO A 70 -10.19 -7.27 -18.55
C PRO A 70 -9.48 -5.94 -18.33
N ARG A 71 -9.23 -5.59 -17.07
CA ARG A 71 -8.38 -4.44 -16.73
C ARG A 71 -6.94 -4.74 -17.10
N GLY A 72 -6.19 -3.72 -17.49
CA GLY A 72 -4.75 -3.80 -17.72
C GLY A 72 -4.00 -4.28 -16.48
N VAL A 73 -2.83 -4.84 -16.68
CA VAL A 73 -1.97 -5.35 -15.61
C VAL A 73 -1.21 -4.21 -14.96
N ILE A 74 -1.01 -4.29 -13.64
CA ILE A 74 -0.09 -3.41 -12.92
C ILE A 74 1.18 -4.20 -12.65
N TYR A 75 2.31 -3.68 -13.11
CA TYR A 75 3.63 -4.27 -12.94
C TYR A 75 4.49 -3.46 -11.98
N ASP A 76 5.43 -4.13 -11.32
CA ASP A 76 6.57 -3.46 -10.69
C ASP A 76 7.60 -3.01 -11.76
N ARG A 77 8.68 -2.34 -11.34
CA ARG A 77 9.74 -1.88 -12.24
C ARG A 77 10.49 -2.99 -12.98
N ASN A 78 10.41 -4.22 -12.48
CA ASN A 78 11.06 -5.43 -13.03
C ASN A 78 10.06 -6.32 -13.78
N LEU A 79 8.84 -5.82 -14.06
CA LEU A 79 7.75 -6.50 -14.72
C LEU A 79 7.18 -7.69 -13.94
N ASN A 80 7.33 -7.71 -12.61
CA ASN A 80 6.55 -8.61 -11.77
C ASN A 80 5.10 -8.13 -11.68
N ILE A 81 4.14 -9.04 -11.74
CA ILE A 81 2.72 -8.71 -11.72
C ILE A 81 2.30 -8.33 -10.30
N LEU A 82 1.89 -7.08 -10.11
CA LEU A 82 1.33 -6.57 -8.84
C LEU A 82 -0.20 -6.72 -8.77
N ALA A 83 -0.88 -6.55 -9.91
CA ALA A 83 -2.31 -6.78 -10.04
C ALA A 83 -2.65 -7.22 -11.46
N ALA A 84 -3.50 -8.25 -11.59
CA ALA A 84 -3.98 -8.76 -12.87
C ALA A 84 -5.48 -9.06 -12.80
N SER A 85 -6.11 -9.22 -13.97
CA SER A 85 -7.50 -9.62 -14.07
C SER A 85 -7.58 -11.12 -14.37
N GLU A 86 -8.29 -11.85 -13.54
CA GLU A 86 -8.61 -13.27 -13.77
C GLU A 86 -10.01 -13.41 -14.36
N THR A 87 -10.17 -14.36 -15.29
CA THR A 87 -11.47 -14.70 -15.83
C THR A 87 -12.21 -15.58 -14.83
N VAL A 88 -13.38 -15.12 -14.42
CA VAL A 88 -14.30 -15.84 -13.53
C VAL A 88 -15.69 -15.85 -14.14
N GLU A 89 -16.63 -16.59 -13.57
CA GLU A 89 -17.99 -16.65 -14.07
C GLU A 89 -19.02 -16.40 -12.97
N ASN A 90 -20.07 -15.68 -13.31
CA ASN A 90 -21.24 -15.56 -12.47
C ASN A 90 -22.21 -16.70 -12.76
N VAL A 91 -22.61 -17.43 -11.75
CA VAL A 91 -23.63 -18.47 -11.87
C VAL A 91 -24.99 -17.92 -11.45
N TYR A 92 -25.96 -17.90 -12.38
CA TYR A 92 -27.31 -17.44 -12.11
C TYR A 92 -28.36 -18.44 -12.61
N ILE A 93 -29.59 -18.32 -12.10
CA ILE A 93 -30.73 -19.11 -12.52
C ILE A 93 -31.84 -18.25 -13.09
N ASP A 94 -32.57 -18.79 -14.08
CA ASP A 94 -33.83 -18.26 -14.59
C ASP A 94 -35.00 -19.14 -14.10
N PRO A 95 -35.78 -18.68 -13.09
CA PRO A 95 -36.89 -19.48 -12.53
C PRO A 95 -37.98 -19.84 -13.56
N ARG A 96 -38.14 -19.05 -14.62
CA ARG A 96 -39.15 -19.32 -15.65
C ARG A 96 -38.69 -20.42 -16.61
N GLU A 97 -37.42 -20.47 -16.97
CA GLU A 97 -36.85 -21.55 -17.75
C GLU A 97 -36.86 -22.87 -16.97
N LEU A 98 -36.47 -22.84 -15.69
CA LEU A 98 -36.55 -23.99 -14.79
C LEU A 98 -37.98 -24.56 -14.71
N GLU A 99 -39.03 -23.72 -14.65
CA GLU A 99 -40.43 -24.16 -14.65
C GLU A 99 -40.84 -24.73 -16.00
N GLN A 100 -40.49 -24.11 -17.11
CA GLN A 100 -40.86 -24.57 -18.46
C GLN A 100 -40.26 -25.94 -18.80
N THR A 101 -39.04 -26.22 -18.34
CA THR A 101 -38.37 -27.51 -18.54
C THR A 101 -38.72 -28.55 -17.51
N GLY A 102 -39.42 -28.15 -16.43
CA GLY A 102 -39.84 -29.09 -15.37
C GLY A 102 -38.62 -29.55 -14.53
N ALA A 103 -37.63 -28.73 -14.36
CA ALA A 103 -36.42 -29.04 -13.61
C ALA A 103 -36.70 -29.47 -12.17
N ASP A 104 -35.98 -30.47 -11.67
CA ASP A 104 -36.01 -30.86 -10.26
C ASP A 104 -35.26 -29.83 -9.39
N ILE A 105 -36.01 -28.88 -8.82
CA ILE A 105 -35.47 -27.80 -7.98
C ILE A 105 -34.76 -28.36 -6.72
N GLU A 106 -35.19 -29.51 -6.18
CA GLU A 106 -34.57 -30.12 -5.00
C GLU A 106 -33.19 -30.66 -5.32
N ASP A 107 -33.07 -31.40 -6.43
CA ASP A 107 -31.78 -31.95 -6.89
C ASP A 107 -30.82 -30.84 -7.32
N MET A 108 -31.29 -29.87 -8.12
CA MET A 108 -30.54 -28.71 -8.55
C MET A 108 -29.99 -27.92 -7.37
N ALA A 109 -30.82 -27.61 -6.38
CA ALA A 109 -30.38 -26.82 -5.22
C ALA A 109 -29.34 -27.56 -4.36
N ARG A 110 -29.45 -28.89 -4.27
CA ARG A 110 -28.46 -29.72 -3.59
C ARG A 110 -27.14 -29.72 -4.35
N ALA A 111 -27.17 -29.97 -5.66
CA ALA A 111 -25.98 -29.99 -6.49
C ALA A 111 -25.25 -28.66 -6.52
N LEU A 112 -25.98 -27.53 -6.72
CA LEU A 112 -25.40 -26.20 -6.67
C LEU A 112 -24.85 -25.86 -5.28
N SER A 113 -25.50 -26.32 -4.20
CA SER A 113 -24.99 -26.14 -2.84
C SER A 113 -23.66 -26.88 -2.62
N GLU A 114 -23.52 -28.11 -3.13
CA GLU A 114 -22.27 -28.88 -3.03
C GLU A 114 -21.14 -28.35 -3.91
N ILE A 115 -21.48 -27.83 -5.10
CA ILE A 115 -20.47 -27.32 -6.05
C ILE A 115 -20.01 -25.90 -5.67
N LEU A 116 -20.95 -25.04 -5.30
CA LEU A 116 -20.72 -23.59 -5.10
C LEU A 116 -20.62 -23.19 -3.63
N GLU A 117 -20.77 -24.14 -2.70
CA GLU A 117 -20.75 -23.89 -1.23
C GLU A 117 -21.81 -22.87 -0.76
N VAL A 118 -22.98 -22.83 -1.44
CA VAL A 118 -24.07 -21.91 -1.14
C VAL A 118 -25.20 -22.61 -0.37
N ASP A 119 -26.01 -21.87 0.39
CA ASP A 119 -27.16 -22.44 1.10
C ASP A 119 -28.22 -22.95 0.10
N ALA A 120 -28.48 -24.26 0.12
CA ALA A 120 -29.50 -24.90 -0.70
C ALA A 120 -30.91 -24.31 -0.50
N ARG A 121 -31.25 -23.82 0.70
CA ARG A 121 -32.55 -23.17 0.96
C ARG A 121 -32.65 -21.86 0.17
N ARG A 122 -31.60 -21.07 0.19
CA ARG A 122 -31.53 -19.82 -0.59
C ARG A 122 -31.70 -20.09 -2.09
N VAL A 123 -31.03 -21.11 -2.63
CA VAL A 123 -31.17 -21.50 -4.05
C VAL A 123 -32.62 -21.86 -4.37
N LYS A 124 -33.29 -22.66 -3.50
CA LYS A 124 -34.71 -23.04 -3.66
C LYS A 124 -35.65 -21.84 -3.62
N ASP A 125 -35.40 -20.89 -2.73
CA ASP A 125 -36.25 -19.71 -2.58
C ASP A 125 -36.12 -18.79 -3.78
N LEU A 126 -34.89 -18.60 -4.29
CA LEU A 126 -34.64 -17.86 -5.52
C LEU A 126 -35.24 -18.55 -6.76
N ALA A 127 -35.22 -19.88 -6.84
CA ALA A 127 -35.85 -20.62 -7.92
C ALA A 127 -37.38 -20.53 -7.94
N LYS A 128 -38.04 -20.21 -6.80
CA LYS A 128 -39.48 -19.98 -6.70
C LYS A 128 -39.89 -18.54 -7.06
N ASP A 129 -38.97 -17.59 -6.94
CA ASP A 129 -39.22 -16.18 -7.21
C ASP A 129 -39.20 -15.88 -8.70
N LYS A 130 -40.38 -15.81 -9.32
CA LYS A 130 -40.58 -15.54 -10.76
C LYS A 130 -40.67 -14.04 -11.09
N SER A 131 -40.46 -13.18 -10.09
CA SER A 131 -40.50 -11.73 -10.31
C SER A 131 -39.39 -11.24 -11.23
N LEU A 132 -38.23 -11.90 -11.16
CA LEU A 132 -37.06 -11.67 -12.00
C LEU A 132 -36.70 -12.95 -12.77
N ARG A 133 -36.06 -12.77 -13.93
CA ARG A 133 -35.47 -13.88 -14.72
C ARG A 133 -34.00 -14.11 -14.43
N TYR A 134 -33.38 -13.26 -13.67
CA TYR A 134 -31.96 -13.34 -13.30
C TYR A 134 -31.86 -13.32 -11.77
N HIS A 135 -31.51 -14.49 -11.20
CA HIS A 135 -31.18 -14.62 -9.79
C HIS A 135 -29.77 -15.13 -9.65
N LEU A 136 -28.85 -14.23 -9.21
CA LEU A 136 -27.46 -14.56 -8.96
C LEU A 136 -27.34 -15.56 -7.80
N ILE A 137 -26.79 -16.74 -8.06
CA ILE A 137 -26.52 -17.78 -7.07
C ILE A 137 -25.14 -17.60 -6.47
N ALA A 138 -24.11 -17.54 -7.30
CA ALA A 138 -22.73 -17.31 -6.90
C ALA A 138 -22.05 -16.34 -7.87
N PRO A 139 -21.51 -15.21 -7.39
CA PRO A 139 -20.69 -14.33 -8.17
C PRO A 139 -19.25 -14.87 -8.24
N ARG A 140 -18.52 -14.53 -9.29
CA ARG A 140 -17.06 -14.69 -9.40
C ARG A 140 -16.57 -16.11 -9.11
N VAL A 141 -17.20 -17.10 -9.74
CA VAL A 141 -16.83 -18.50 -9.60
C VAL A 141 -15.60 -18.77 -10.45
N GLU A 142 -14.59 -19.37 -9.86
CA GLU A 142 -13.36 -19.78 -10.56
C GLU A 142 -13.63 -20.85 -11.62
N GLU A 143 -12.78 -20.89 -12.66
CA GLU A 143 -12.94 -21.80 -13.82
C GLU A 143 -13.11 -23.27 -13.42
N GLN A 144 -12.37 -23.77 -12.42
CA GLN A 144 -12.48 -25.18 -11.99
C GLN A 144 -13.88 -25.48 -11.41
N THR A 145 -14.42 -24.57 -10.62
CA THR A 145 -15.76 -24.72 -10.03
C THR A 145 -16.85 -24.48 -11.09
N ALA A 146 -16.66 -23.50 -11.98
CA ALA A 146 -17.54 -23.25 -13.12
C ALA A 146 -17.61 -24.45 -14.06
N ALA A 147 -16.50 -25.13 -14.34
CA ALA A 147 -16.45 -26.37 -15.11
C ALA A 147 -17.29 -27.49 -14.46
N ARG A 148 -17.29 -27.60 -13.12
CA ARG A 148 -18.16 -28.56 -12.41
C ARG A 148 -19.64 -28.23 -12.59
N VAL A 149 -20.01 -26.95 -12.58
CA VAL A 149 -21.39 -26.53 -12.86
C VAL A 149 -21.76 -26.85 -14.31
N ARG A 150 -20.88 -26.61 -15.30
CA ARG A 150 -21.12 -26.97 -16.71
C ARG A 150 -21.30 -28.48 -16.87
N SER A 151 -20.44 -29.30 -16.23
CA SER A 151 -20.60 -30.75 -16.25
C SER A 151 -21.95 -31.20 -15.67
N TYR A 152 -22.39 -30.60 -14.59
CA TYR A 152 -23.72 -30.90 -14.02
C TYR A 152 -24.86 -30.52 -14.99
N ILE A 153 -24.76 -29.36 -15.67
CA ILE A 153 -25.75 -28.96 -16.69
C ILE A 153 -25.76 -29.94 -17.85
N GLU A 154 -24.59 -30.36 -18.33
CA GLU A 154 -24.48 -31.33 -19.43
C GLU A 154 -25.02 -32.74 -19.07
N GLU A 155 -24.71 -33.23 -17.86
CA GLU A 155 -25.13 -34.55 -17.37
C GLU A 155 -26.65 -34.63 -17.14
N THR A 156 -27.25 -33.56 -16.62
CA THR A 156 -28.68 -33.53 -16.28
C THR A 156 -29.55 -33.00 -17.42
N GLY A 157 -28.95 -32.25 -18.36
CA GLY A 157 -29.71 -31.54 -19.40
C GLY A 157 -30.61 -30.47 -18.89
N ILE A 158 -30.34 -29.95 -17.67
CA ILE A 158 -31.14 -28.89 -17.03
C ILE A 158 -30.97 -27.57 -17.75
N GLU A 159 -32.08 -26.97 -18.18
CA GLU A 159 -32.09 -25.61 -18.70
C GLU A 159 -32.49 -24.64 -17.59
N GLY A 160 -31.99 -23.40 -17.63
CA GLY A 160 -32.28 -22.35 -16.65
C GLY A 160 -31.19 -22.14 -15.61
N ILE A 161 -30.03 -22.83 -15.73
CA ILE A 161 -28.77 -22.47 -15.06
C ILE A 161 -27.85 -21.86 -16.11
N HIS A 162 -27.32 -20.70 -15.85
CA HIS A 162 -26.47 -19.97 -16.78
C HIS A 162 -25.19 -19.53 -16.12
N LEU A 163 -24.12 -19.52 -16.89
CA LEU A 163 -22.83 -18.96 -16.52
C LEU A 163 -22.54 -17.75 -17.41
N GLU A 164 -22.20 -16.63 -16.79
CA GLU A 164 -21.89 -15.38 -17.48
C GLU A 164 -20.44 -15.01 -17.19
N PRO A 165 -19.60 -14.82 -18.22
CA PRO A 165 -18.22 -14.39 -18.03
C PRO A 165 -18.13 -13.09 -17.24
N ASN A 166 -17.24 -13.06 -16.27
CA ASN A 166 -16.93 -11.90 -15.46
C ASN A 166 -15.40 -11.82 -15.28
N SER A 167 -14.94 -10.72 -14.75
CA SER A 167 -13.54 -10.51 -14.42
C SER A 167 -13.38 -10.19 -12.94
N GLN A 168 -12.39 -10.79 -12.30
CA GLN A 168 -12.00 -10.50 -10.93
C GLN A 168 -10.59 -9.96 -10.90
N ARG A 169 -10.37 -8.88 -10.13
CA ARG A 169 -9.04 -8.37 -9.88
C ARG A 169 -8.34 -9.24 -8.85
N TYR A 170 -7.09 -9.58 -9.14
CA TYR A 170 -6.26 -10.45 -8.28
C TYR A 170 -4.91 -9.78 -8.02
N TYR A 171 -4.46 -9.84 -6.76
CA TYR A 171 -3.23 -9.23 -6.26
C TYR A 171 -2.32 -10.33 -5.69
N PRO A 172 -1.32 -10.80 -6.48
CA PRO A 172 -0.51 -11.99 -6.14
C PRO A 172 0.28 -11.87 -4.84
N TYR A 173 0.64 -10.64 -4.45
CA TYR A 173 1.45 -10.39 -3.26
C TYR A 173 0.62 -10.06 -2.01
N GLY A 174 -0.71 -10.20 -2.05
CA GLY A 174 -1.60 -9.91 -0.93
C GLY A 174 -1.41 -8.49 -0.40
N SER A 175 -1.09 -8.33 0.88
CA SER A 175 -0.99 -7.03 1.55
C SER A 175 0.22 -6.16 1.15
N LEU A 176 1.14 -6.67 0.31
CA LEU A 176 2.33 -5.91 -0.09
C LEU A 176 1.94 -4.67 -0.90
N ALA A 177 2.43 -3.50 -0.50
CA ALA A 177 2.13 -2.21 -1.12
C ALA A 177 0.62 -1.91 -1.31
N ALA A 178 -0.27 -2.51 -0.50
CA ALA A 178 -1.72 -2.46 -0.71
C ALA A 178 -2.27 -1.03 -0.82
N GLN A 179 -1.80 -0.08 0.01
CA GLN A 179 -2.25 1.31 -0.04
C GLN A 179 -1.73 2.07 -1.27
N VAL A 180 -0.69 1.56 -1.94
CA VAL A 180 -0.13 2.12 -3.17
C VAL A 180 -0.84 1.57 -4.39
N ILE A 181 -0.94 0.23 -4.48
CA ILE A 181 -1.63 -0.45 -5.58
C ILE A 181 -3.11 -0.07 -5.54
N GLY A 182 -3.70 -0.12 -4.35
CA GLY A 182 -5.12 0.18 -4.14
C GLY A 182 -6.03 -1.01 -4.40
N ILE A 183 -7.29 -0.73 -4.64
CA ILE A 183 -8.36 -1.71 -4.84
C ILE A 183 -9.32 -1.30 -5.92
N THR A 184 -10.02 -2.27 -6.49
CA THR A 184 -11.22 -2.05 -7.29
C THR A 184 -12.49 -2.24 -6.45
N ASN A 185 -13.56 -1.52 -6.80
CA ASN A 185 -14.87 -1.72 -6.20
C ASN A 185 -15.57 -2.98 -6.77
N ALA A 186 -16.77 -3.27 -6.28
CA ALA A 186 -17.56 -4.41 -6.74
C ALA A 186 -17.95 -4.34 -8.24
N SER A 187 -17.95 -3.14 -8.84
CA SER A 187 -18.21 -2.92 -10.27
C SER A 187 -16.97 -3.07 -11.14
N GLY A 188 -15.80 -3.22 -10.54
CA GLY A 188 -14.52 -3.32 -11.25
C GLY A 188 -13.84 -1.98 -11.53
N ASP A 189 -14.41 -0.84 -11.04
CA ASP A 189 -13.77 0.48 -11.17
C ASP A 189 -12.73 0.66 -10.07
N GLY A 190 -11.66 1.40 -10.36
CA GLY A 190 -10.63 1.74 -9.36
C GLY A 190 -11.18 2.59 -8.23
N ALA A 191 -10.92 2.21 -6.96
CA ALA A 191 -11.43 2.90 -5.78
C ALA A 191 -10.34 3.61 -4.97
N GLU A 192 -9.16 3.06 -4.87
CA GLU A 192 -8.02 3.61 -4.13
C GLU A 192 -6.70 3.37 -4.89
N GLY A 193 -5.64 4.08 -4.52
CA GLY A 193 -4.28 3.88 -5.03
C GLY A 193 -4.10 4.07 -6.53
N ILE A 194 -3.19 3.29 -7.14
CA ILE A 194 -2.94 3.27 -8.60
C ILE A 194 -4.19 2.83 -9.36
N GLU A 195 -4.94 1.85 -8.82
CA GLU A 195 -6.21 1.40 -9.42
C GLU A 195 -7.16 2.57 -9.66
N ALA A 196 -7.25 3.53 -8.72
CA ALA A 196 -8.11 4.71 -8.86
C ALA A 196 -7.46 5.81 -9.71
N SER A 197 -6.16 6.08 -9.48
CA SER A 197 -5.46 7.19 -10.17
C SER A 197 -5.32 6.95 -11.66
N TYR A 198 -5.17 5.70 -12.07
CA TYR A 198 -5.00 5.27 -13.46
C TYR A 198 -6.20 4.48 -14.01
N ASP A 199 -7.38 4.62 -13.37
CA ASP A 199 -8.58 3.89 -13.78
C ASP A 199 -8.94 4.09 -15.24
N ALA A 200 -8.79 5.32 -15.75
CA ALA A 200 -9.07 5.66 -17.15
C ALA A 200 -8.19 4.88 -18.16
N PHE A 201 -7.00 4.47 -17.78
CA PHE A 201 -6.13 3.64 -18.60
C PHE A 201 -6.38 2.14 -18.35
N LEU A 202 -6.51 1.75 -17.08
CA LEU A 202 -6.64 0.35 -16.67
C LEU A 202 -7.97 -0.29 -17.07
N SER A 203 -9.10 0.46 -17.05
CA SER A 203 -10.45 -0.13 -17.21
C SER A 203 -10.79 -0.59 -18.62
N GLY A 204 -10.11 -0.09 -19.66
CA GLY A 204 -10.39 -0.44 -21.06
C GLY A 204 -11.79 -0.03 -21.54
N GLU A 205 -12.17 -0.50 -22.71
CA GLU A 205 -13.51 -0.30 -23.27
C GLU A 205 -14.31 -1.60 -23.21
N SER A 206 -15.45 -1.57 -22.52
CA SER A 206 -16.33 -2.73 -22.40
C SER A 206 -16.92 -3.15 -23.74
N GLY A 207 -16.88 -4.42 -24.04
CA GLY A 207 -17.56 -5.03 -25.19
C GLY A 207 -19.08 -5.01 -25.03
N ARG A 208 -19.80 -5.12 -26.15
CA ARG A 208 -21.27 -5.20 -26.16
C ARG A 208 -21.72 -6.34 -27.07
N THR A 209 -22.51 -7.24 -26.52
CA THR A 209 -23.22 -8.25 -27.29
C THR A 209 -24.67 -7.84 -27.42
N ILE A 210 -25.14 -7.63 -28.65
CA ILE A 210 -26.54 -7.29 -28.93
C ILE A 210 -27.19 -8.55 -29.51
N THR A 211 -28.05 -9.21 -28.73
CA THR A 211 -28.87 -10.34 -29.15
C THR A 211 -30.30 -9.90 -29.45
N THR A 212 -30.89 -10.42 -30.53
CA THR A 212 -32.28 -10.13 -30.90
C THR A 212 -33.20 -11.22 -30.36
N LYS A 213 -34.14 -10.84 -29.49
CA LYS A 213 -35.13 -11.77 -28.91
C LYS A 213 -36.50 -11.67 -29.58
N GLY A 214 -37.20 -12.80 -29.70
CA GLY A 214 -38.58 -12.88 -30.16
C GLY A 214 -39.57 -12.36 -29.13
N ASN A 215 -40.86 -12.27 -29.52
CA ASN A 215 -41.96 -11.76 -28.66
C ASN A 215 -42.16 -12.59 -27.36
N ASN A 216 -41.59 -13.80 -27.24
CA ASN A 216 -41.62 -14.65 -26.03
C ASN A 216 -40.28 -14.65 -25.31
N GLU A 217 -39.41 -13.67 -25.60
CA GLU A 217 -38.07 -13.56 -25.01
C GLU A 217 -37.13 -14.74 -25.27
N MET A 218 -37.50 -15.68 -26.16
CA MET A 218 -36.61 -16.73 -26.68
C MET A 218 -35.74 -16.17 -27.77
N ASP A 219 -34.51 -16.66 -27.86
CA ASP A 219 -33.60 -16.31 -28.94
C ASP A 219 -34.21 -16.71 -30.29
N MET A 220 -34.21 -15.80 -31.25
CA MET A 220 -34.73 -16.13 -32.58
C MET A 220 -33.76 -17.09 -33.30
N PRO A 221 -34.26 -18.18 -33.91
CA PRO A 221 -33.45 -18.94 -34.86
C PRO A 221 -32.99 -17.96 -35.96
N PHE A 222 -31.70 -17.75 -36.10
CA PHE A 222 -31.07 -16.73 -36.98
C PHE A 222 -30.98 -15.32 -36.38
N SER A 223 -30.89 -15.15 -35.06
CA SER A 223 -30.53 -13.86 -34.43
C SER A 223 -29.17 -13.40 -34.93
N VAL A 224 -29.09 -12.17 -35.45
CA VAL A 224 -27.80 -11.58 -35.78
C VAL A 224 -27.19 -11.06 -34.49
N GLU A 225 -26.26 -11.80 -33.92
CA GLU A 225 -25.41 -11.30 -32.83
C GLU A 225 -24.49 -10.23 -33.41
N ARG A 226 -24.63 -9.01 -32.94
CA ARG A 226 -23.61 -7.98 -33.17
C ARG A 226 -22.71 -7.95 -31.95
N PHE A 227 -21.54 -8.53 -32.10
CA PHE A 227 -20.48 -8.46 -31.12
C PHE A 227 -19.60 -7.24 -31.42
N SER A 228 -19.50 -6.33 -30.46
CA SER A 228 -18.44 -5.33 -30.41
C SER A 228 -17.41 -5.82 -29.41
N ALA A 229 -16.25 -6.22 -29.88
CA ALA A 229 -15.16 -6.58 -28.99
C ALA A 229 -14.80 -5.38 -28.10
N GLY A 230 -14.71 -5.61 -26.81
CA GLY A 230 -14.13 -4.63 -25.92
C GLY A 230 -12.62 -4.53 -26.15
N GLN A 231 -12.04 -3.42 -25.73
CA GLN A 231 -10.58 -3.27 -25.70
C GLN A 231 -10.09 -3.50 -24.27
N THR A 232 -9.09 -4.36 -24.11
CA THR A 232 -8.41 -4.54 -22.82
C THR A 232 -7.80 -3.23 -22.37
N GLY A 233 -7.80 -2.97 -21.06
CA GLY A 233 -7.16 -1.80 -20.50
C GLY A 233 -5.65 -1.79 -20.77
N ALA A 234 -5.07 -0.60 -20.70
CA ALA A 234 -3.63 -0.42 -20.84
C ALA A 234 -2.91 -0.91 -19.56
N ASP A 235 -1.73 -1.47 -19.73
CA ASP A 235 -0.88 -1.92 -18.64
C ASP A 235 -0.13 -0.74 -18.02
N VAL A 236 0.07 -0.79 -16.70
CA VAL A 236 0.77 0.24 -15.93
C VAL A 236 2.04 -0.37 -15.35
N VAL A 237 3.19 0.20 -15.70
CA VAL A 237 4.48 -0.13 -15.12
C VAL A 237 4.81 0.89 -14.03
N THR A 238 5.02 0.40 -12.81
CA THR A 238 5.34 1.26 -11.66
C THR A 238 6.84 1.40 -11.44
N THR A 239 7.24 2.32 -10.58
CA THR A 239 8.60 2.43 -10.06
C THR A 239 8.84 1.56 -8.82
N ILE A 240 7.78 0.98 -8.26
CA ILE A 240 7.87 0.07 -7.11
C ILE A 240 8.75 -1.13 -7.48
N ASP A 241 9.60 -1.51 -6.55
CA ASP A 241 10.42 -2.71 -6.62
C ASP A 241 9.95 -3.68 -5.53
N VAL A 242 9.42 -4.83 -5.92
CA VAL A 242 8.88 -5.82 -4.98
C VAL A 242 9.89 -6.21 -3.91
N THR A 243 11.16 -6.36 -4.26
CA THR A 243 12.22 -6.74 -3.30
C THR A 243 12.49 -5.63 -2.29
N VAL A 244 12.58 -4.38 -2.77
CA VAL A 244 12.77 -3.20 -1.90
C VAL A 244 11.55 -2.97 -1.01
N GLN A 245 10.34 -3.15 -1.55
CA GLN A 245 9.10 -3.04 -0.80
C GLN A 245 9.01 -4.10 0.30
N GLN A 246 9.34 -5.35 -0.01
CA GLN A 246 9.37 -6.45 0.97
C GLN A 246 10.39 -6.19 2.08
N ALA A 247 11.59 -5.73 1.73
CA ALA A 247 12.62 -5.39 2.72
C ALA A 247 12.12 -4.29 3.67
N LEU A 248 11.53 -3.20 3.12
CA LEU A 248 10.97 -2.12 3.91
C LEU A 248 9.87 -2.62 4.86
N GLU A 249 8.86 -3.32 4.34
CA GLU A 249 7.74 -3.82 5.16
C GLU A 249 8.17 -4.81 6.23
N ASN A 250 9.08 -5.75 5.90
CA ASN A 250 9.56 -6.75 6.84
C ASN A 250 10.32 -6.11 8.00
N GLN A 251 11.24 -5.18 7.72
CA GLN A 251 11.99 -4.50 8.78
C GLN A 251 11.08 -3.59 9.62
N MET A 252 10.06 -2.99 9.02
CA MET A 252 9.06 -2.22 9.75
C MET A 252 8.18 -3.12 10.64
N LYS A 253 7.74 -4.30 10.16
CA LYS A 253 6.98 -5.29 10.96
C LYS A 253 7.79 -5.74 12.18
N LEU A 254 9.05 -6.11 11.98
CA LEU A 254 9.96 -6.46 13.06
C LEU A 254 10.13 -5.31 14.08
N ALA A 255 10.20 -4.07 13.62
CA ALA A 255 10.30 -2.91 14.50
C ALA A 255 9.00 -2.66 15.29
N VAL A 256 7.83 -2.83 14.66
CA VAL A 256 6.52 -2.70 15.33
C VAL A 256 6.39 -3.72 16.45
N GLU A 257 6.72 -4.97 16.21
CA GLU A 257 6.71 -6.03 17.22
C GLU A 257 7.73 -5.77 18.34
N ARG A 258 8.99 -5.47 17.97
CA ARG A 258 10.09 -5.22 18.91
C ARG A 258 9.82 -4.08 19.89
N TYR A 259 9.23 -2.99 19.39
CA TYR A 259 9.06 -1.77 20.18
C TYR A 259 7.62 -1.60 20.67
N ASP A 260 6.76 -2.60 20.51
CA ASP A 260 5.34 -2.57 20.88
C ASP A 260 4.68 -1.26 20.35
N VAL A 261 4.74 -1.07 19.01
CA VAL A 261 4.27 0.16 18.36
C VAL A 261 2.77 0.11 18.16
N ARG A 262 2.04 0.93 18.90
CA ARG A 262 0.57 0.86 19.00
C ARG A 262 -0.20 1.38 17.80
N ASN A 263 0.34 2.33 17.06
CA ASN A 263 -0.34 2.96 15.93
C ASN A 263 0.32 2.65 14.58
N GLY A 264 1.07 1.54 14.51
CA GLY A 264 1.74 1.08 13.29
C GLY A 264 2.92 1.96 12.88
N ALA A 265 3.38 1.77 11.66
CA ALA A 265 4.53 2.45 11.10
C ALA A 265 4.28 2.85 9.65
N PHE A 266 5.06 3.79 9.14
CA PHE A 266 5.07 4.14 7.73
C PHE A 266 6.49 4.40 7.25
N GLY A 267 6.74 4.12 5.97
CA GLY A 267 8.08 4.25 5.37
C GLY A 267 8.05 4.49 3.87
N ILE A 268 9.11 5.10 3.37
CA ILE A 268 9.30 5.43 1.94
C ILE A 268 10.75 5.14 1.58
N VAL A 269 10.97 4.55 0.42
CA VAL A 269 12.28 4.48 -0.27
C VAL A 269 12.15 5.20 -1.60
N MET A 270 13.00 6.20 -1.83
CA MET A 270 12.99 7.01 -3.07
C MET A 270 14.40 7.14 -3.62
N ASP A 271 14.52 7.13 -4.94
CA ASP A 271 15.75 7.49 -5.68
C ASP A 271 15.84 9.02 -5.74
N VAL A 272 16.94 9.60 -5.23
CA VAL A 272 17.10 11.06 -5.09
C VAL A 272 17.41 11.77 -6.39
N ASP A 273 17.88 11.04 -7.42
CA ASP A 273 18.24 11.60 -8.73
C ASP A 273 17.06 11.66 -9.69
N THR A 274 16.08 10.77 -9.48
CA THR A 274 14.95 10.63 -10.40
C THR A 274 13.60 11.02 -9.78
N GLY A 275 13.48 10.94 -8.46
CA GLY A 275 12.20 11.10 -7.77
C GLY A 275 11.32 9.83 -7.77
N GLN A 276 11.83 8.70 -8.31
CA GLN A 276 11.13 7.42 -8.33
C GLN A 276 10.90 6.88 -6.92
N ILE A 277 9.67 6.52 -6.61
CA ILE A 277 9.33 5.82 -5.37
C ILE A 277 9.54 4.32 -5.58
N LEU A 278 10.58 3.76 -4.95
CA LEU A 278 10.91 2.34 -5.06
C LEU A 278 10.10 1.48 -4.09
N ALA A 279 9.73 2.07 -2.95
CA ALA A 279 8.85 1.45 -1.96
C ALA A 279 8.10 2.51 -1.15
N MET A 280 6.86 2.20 -0.80
CA MET A 280 6.03 3.04 0.07
C MET A 280 5.10 2.14 0.87
N ALA A 281 5.21 2.16 2.20
CA ALA A 281 4.50 1.25 3.08
C ALA A 281 3.78 1.97 4.22
N THR A 282 2.61 1.48 4.57
CA THR A 282 1.87 1.82 5.79
C THR A 282 1.51 0.52 6.49
N LEU A 283 2.00 0.27 7.71
CA LEU A 283 1.62 -0.91 8.47
C LEU A 283 0.27 -0.74 9.17
N GLY A 284 -0.40 -1.86 9.42
CA GLY A 284 -1.83 -1.94 9.65
C GLY A 284 -2.55 -2.05 8.30
N SER A 285 -1.90 -2.76 7.36
CA SER A 285 -2.34 -2.96 5.98
C SER A 285 -3.48 -4.00 5.89
N TYR A 286 -3.97 -4.24 4.70
CA TYR A 286 -5.06 -5.16 4.37
C TYR A 286 -4.68 -5.97 3.14
N ASP A 287 -5.37 -7.10 2.92
CA ASP A 287 -5.27 -7.82 1.65
C ASP A 287 -6.24 -7.21 0.62
N PRO A 288 -5.77 -6.68 -0.52
CA PRO A 288 -6.64 -6.15 -1.57
C PRO A 288 -7.59 -7.19 -2.16
N ASN A 289 -7.26 -8.49 -2.09
CA ASN A 289 -8.15 -9.57 -2.50
C ASN A 289 -9.37 -9.68 -1.59
N ASP A 290 -9.25 -9.28 -0.32
CA ASP A 290 -10.30 -9.28 0.68
C ASP A 290 -10.38 -7.96 1.47
N TYR A 291 -10.39 -6.87 0.75
CA TYR A 291 -10.28 -5.50 1.28
C TYR A 291 -11.35 -5.09 2.29
N LEU A 292 -12.43 -5.85 2.41
CA LEU A 292 -13.49 -5.60 3.40
C LEU A 292 -13.19 -6.21 4.76
N GLU A 293 -12.28 -7.17 4.86
CA GLU A 293 -11.81 -7.70 6.13
C GLU A 293 -10.84 -6.72 6.81
N ILE A 294 -10.78 -6.81 8.12
CA ILE A 294 -9.87 -5.99 8.92
C ILE A 294 -8.58 -6.77 9.13
N GLY A 295 -7.48 -6.24 8.58
CA GLY A 295 -6.17 -6.89 8.66
C GLY A 295 -5.49 -6.79 10.04
N ASP A 296 -5.90 -5.87 10.89
CA ASP A 296 -5.40 -5.69 12.25
C ASP A 296 -6.23 -6.53 13.25
N GLU A 297 -5.64 -7.60 13.76
CA GLU A 297 -6.32 -8.55 14.67
C GLU A 297 -6.85 -7.87 15.94
N ALA A 298 -6.15 -6.88 16.49
CA ALA A 298 -6.61 -6.20 17.70
C ALA A 298 -7.84 -5.34 17.41
N VAL A 299 -7.87 -4.66 16.27
CA VAL A 299 -9.02 -3.87 15.80
C VAL A 299 -10.21 -4.78 15.48
N ASP A 300 -9.96 -5.93 14.83
CA ASP A 300 -11.01 -6.91 14.52
C ASP A 300 -11.64 -7.48 15.78
N GLN A 301 -10.83 -7.83 16.79
CA GLN A 301 -11.34 -8.26 18.10
C GLN A 301 -12.19 -7.20 18.79
N GLU A 302 -11.80 -5.93 18.74
CA GLU A 302 -12.59 -4.82 19.28
C GLU A 302 -13.94 -4.68 18.56
N LEU A 303 -13.95 -4.76 17.24
CA LEU A 303 -15.16 -4.74 16.41
C LEU A 303 -16.08 -5.92 16.73
N GLU A 304 -15.52 -7.14 16.89
CA GLU A 304 -16.32 -8.30 17.26
C GLU A 304 -16.94 -8.15 18.66
N GLN A 305 -16.23 -7.53 19.61
CA GLN A 305 -16.83 -7.20 20.93
C GLN A 305 -18.01 -6.23 20.78
N LEU A 306 -17.86 -5.18 19.97
CA LEU A 306 -18.96 -4.26 19.68
C LEU A 306 -20.15 -5.00 19.03
N ARG A 307 -19.87 -5.91 18.10
CA ARG A 307 -20.88 -6.75 17.43
C ARG A 307 -21.61 -7.64 18.41
N LEU A 308 -20.89 -8.39 19.25
CA LEU A 308 -21.46 -9.28 20.25
C LEU A 308 -22.28 -8.51 21.30
N ASN A 309 -21.88 -7.29 21.65
CA ASN A 309 -22.59 -6.48 22.64
C ASN A 309 -24.02 -6.12 22.17
N TYR A 310 -24.19 -5.65 20.92
CA TYR A 310 -25.54 -5.32 20.44
C TYR A 310 -26.38 -6.58 20.12
N LEU A 311 -25.77 -7.67 19.68
CA LEU A 311 -26.48 -8.94 19.41
C LEU A 311 -27.08 -9.59 20.69
N ARG A 312 -26.59 -9.19 21.86
CA ARG A 312 -27.20 -9.64 23.17
C ARG A 312 -28.45 -8.86 23.55
N CYS A 313 -28.71 -7.73 22.88
CA CYS A 313 -29.92 -6.94 23.13
C CYS A 313 -31.11 -7.46 22.30
N ALA A 314 -32.32 -7.16 22.73
CA ALA A 314 -33.51 -7.49 21.95
C ALA A 314 -33.54 -6.65 20.65
N GLU A 315 -33.88 -7.26 19.51
CA GLU A 315 -33.82 -6.60 18.19
C GLU A 315 -34.67 -5.31 18.10
N ASP A 316 -35.78 -5.25 18.86
CA ASP A 316 -36.68 -4.09 18.89
C ASP A 316 -36.25 -3.03 19.94
N SER A 317 -35.15 -3.23 20.67
CA SER A 317 -34.71 -2.31 21.73
C SER A 317 -33.91 -1.13 21.16
N PRO A 318 -33.95 0.05 21.85
CA PRO A 318 -33.08 1.17 21.52
C PRO A 318 -31.60 0.79 21.61
N GLU A 319 -31.21 -0.03 22.59
CA GLU A 319 -29.86 -0.50 22.83
C GLU A 319 -29.30 -1.32 21.64
N TYR A 320 -30.17 -2.17 21.03
CA TYR A 320 -29.81 -2.89 19.80
C TYR A 320 -29.53 -1.92 18.64
N THR A 321 -30.43 -0.95 18.44
CA THR A 321 -30.32 0.01 17.32
C THR A 321 -29.09 0.91 17.47
N GLU A 322 -28.83 1.43 18.67
CA GLU A 322 -27.65 2.25 18.96
C GLU A 322 -26.35 1.44 18.89
N GLY A 323 -26.34 0.22 19.44
CA GLY A 323 -25.20 -0.68 19.42
C GLY A 323 -24.83 -1.08 17.99
N LYS A 324 -25.82 -1.41 17.15
CA LYS A 324 -25.63 -1.72 15.72
C LYS A 324 -25.09 -0.53 14.93
N ALA A 325 -25.59 0.68 15.22
CA ALA A 325 -25.07 1.90 14.59
C ALA A 325 -23.61 2.14 14.99
N ARG A 326 -23.28 1.99 16.26
CA ARG A 326 -21.93 2.13 16.80
C ARG A 326 -20.93 1.14 16.17
N TYR A 327 -21.34 -0.14 16.07
CA TYR A 327 -20.54 -1.16 15.38
C TYR A 327 -20.31 -0.80 13.90
N ARG A 328 -21.37 -0.43 13.17
CA ARG A 328 -21.25 -0.05 11.76
C ARG A 328 -20.31 1.14 11.57
N ASP A 329 -20.45 2.18 12.38
CA ASP A 329 -19.63 3.38 12.27
C ASP A 329 -18.16 3.10 12.62
N ALA A 330 -17.90 2.23 13.62
CA ALA A 330 -16.56 1.76 13.95
C ALA A 330 -15.94 0.92 12.82
N LEU A 331 -16.71 0.00 12.22
CA LEU A 331 -16.26 -0.82 11.09
C LEU A 331 -15.89 0.04 9.87
N VAL A 332 -16.72 1.02 9.53
CA VAL A 332 -16.42 1.96 8.42
C VAL A 332 -15.14 2.76 8.73
N ALA A 333 -15.01 3.26 9.95
CA ALA A 333 -13.81 4.01 10.36
C ALA A 333 -12.55 3.14 10.30
N ALA A 334 -12.61 1.88 10.73
CA ALA A 334 -11.49 0.93 10.67
C ALA A 334 -11.07 0.64 9.22
N ARG A 335 -12.04 0.39 8.32
CA ARG A 335 -11.78 0.18 6.89
C ARG A 335 -11.13 1.40 6.22
N LEU A 336 -11.67 2.59 6.44
CA LEU A 336 -11.09 3.83 5.92
C LEU A 336 -9.68 4.08 6.46
N LYS A 337 -9.41 3.68 7.71
CA LYS A 337 -8.07 3.80 8.31
C LYS A 337 -7.07 2.87 7.65
N GLN A 338 -7.40 1.59 7.42
CA GLN A 338 -6.48 0.63 6.80
C GLN A 338 -6.20 0.90 5.32
N TRP A 339 -7.16 1.46 4.56
CA TRP A 339 -6.97 1.81 3.15
C TRP A 339 -6.12 3.07 2.98
N ARG A 340 -5.98 3.88 4.03
CA ARG A 340 -5.32 5.18 3.97
C ARG A 340 -3.80 5.05 3.80
N ASN A 341 -3.24 5.67 2.77
CA ASN A 341 -1.80 5.79 2.58
C ASN A 341 -1.24 6.93 3.44
N ARG A 342 -0.70 6.60 4.62
CA ARG A 342 -0.18 7.59 5.58
C ARG A 342 1.02 8.36 5.05
N CYS A 343 1.76 7.81 4.08
CA CYS A 343 2.94 8.46 3.53
C CYS A 343 2.62 9.76 2.78
N ILE A 344 1.42 9.87 2.21
CA ILE A 344 0.98 11.02 1.41
C ILE A 344 -0.18 11.79 2.03
N SER A 345 -1.00 11.14 2.86
CA SER A 345 -2.25 11.73 3.35
C SER A 345 -2.18 12.25 4.79
N ASP A 346 -1.22 11.76 5.61
CA ASP A 346 -1.10 12.13 7.01
C ASP A 346 0.05 13.10 7.24
N GLY A 347 -0.26 14.24 7.81
CA GLY A 347 0.76 15.17 8.29
C GLY A 347 1.21 14.81 9.70
N TYR A 348 2.52 14.77 9.94
CA TYR A 348 3.11 14.64 11.27
C TYR A 348 4.16 15.72 11.53
N GLU A 349 4.51 15.97 12.78
CA GLU A 349 5.63 16.87 13.10
C GLU A 349 6.95 16.17 12.73
N PRO A 350 7.75 16.69 11.77
CA PRO A 350 8.99 16.05 11.33
C PRO A 350 10.06 16.02 12.44
N GLY A 351 9.92 16.88 13.44
CA GLY A 351 10.90 17.01 14.51
C GLY A 351 12.30 17.30 13.98
N SER A 352 13.29 16.73 14.63
CA SER A 352 14.71 17.00 14.32
C SER A 352 15.18 16.60 12.91
N THR A 353 14.41 15.84 12.14
CA THR A 353 14.74 15.56 10.73
C THR A 353 14.69 16.84 9.88
N PHE A 354 13.83 17.80 10.24
CA PHE A 354 13.72 19.09 9.58
C PHE A 354 14.96 19.99 9.74
N LYS A 355 15.82 19.71 10.71
CA LYS A 355 17.07 20.43 10.93
C LYS A 355 18.03 20.37 9.72
N THR A 356 17.95 19.31 8.92
CA THR A 356 18.71 19.19 7.67
C THR A 356 18.35 20.31 6.68
N ILE A 357 17.05 20.60 6.54
CA ILE A 357 16.54 21.64 5.64
C ILE A 357 16.90 23.03 6.20
N THR A 358 16.69 23.25 7.50
CA THR A 358 17.02 24.53 8.16
C THR A 358 18.51 24.86 8.04
N LEU A 359 19.38 23.87 8.25
CA LEU A 359 20.83 24.08 8.18
C LEU A 359 21.29 24.31 6.74
N ALA A 360 20.77 23.54 5.78
CA ALA A 360 21.05 23.73 4.36
C ALA A 360 20.69 25.16 3.93
N ALA A 361 19.50 25.64 4.28
CA ALA A 361 19.06 27.01 4.01
C ALA A 361 19.99 28.07 4.63
N ALA A 362 20.44 27.84 5.88
CA ALA A 362 21.29 28.79 6.60
C ALA A 362 22.74 28.83 6.04
N ILE A 363 23.26 27.69 5.56
CA ILE A 363 24.57 27.61 4.91
C ILE A 363 24.49 28.26 3.53
N ASP A 364 23.48 27.92 2.75
CA ASP A 364 23.31 28.39 1.36
C ASP A 364 23.25 29.92 1.26
N CYS A 365 22.54 30.59 2.18
CA CYS A 365 22.50 32.05 2.22
C CYS A 365 23.67 32.70 2.98
N GLY A 366 24.63 31.93 3.47
CA GLY A 366 25.79 32.43 4.22
C GLY A 366 25.48 32.94 5.62
N ALA A 367 24.28 32.63 6.20
CA ALA A 367 23.93 33.03 7.57
C ALA A 367 24.77 32.30 8.63
N VAL A 368 25.21 31.08 8.32
CA VAL A 368 26.12 30.26 9.13
C VAL A 368 27.09 29.48 8.22
N THR A 369 28.19 29.05 8.79
CA THR A 369 29.13 28.07 8.19
C THR A 369 29.16 26.82 9.05
N MET A 370 29.72 25.71 8.57
CA MET A 370 29.88 24.48 9.34
C MET A 370 30.58 24.69 10.69
N ASP A 371 31.50 25.68 10.77
CA ASP A 371 32.31 26.00 11.95
C ASP A 371 31.69 27.06 12.86
N THR A 372 30.55 27.67 12.45
CA THR A 372 29.87 28.68 13.31
C THR A 372 29.56 28.09 14.68
N ARG A 373 29.98 28.78 15.74
CA ARG A 373 29.88 28.29 17.12
C ARG A 373 28.56 28.65 17.78
N PHE A 374 28.02 27.69 18.53
CA PHE A 374 26.81 27.81 19.34
C PHE A 374 27.08 27.26 20.73
N ALA A 375 26.43 27.84 21.75
CA ALA A 375 26.45 27.34 23.12
C ALA A 375 25.10 26.70 23.47
N CYS A 376 25.13 25.62 24.24
CA CYS A 376 23.94 24.98 24.75
C CYS A 376 24.06 24.63 26.24
N GLY A 377 23.37 25.37 27.09
CA GLY A 377 23.28 25.14 28.55
C GLY A 377 22.11 24.24 28.97
N GLY A 378 21.43 23.59 28.04
CA GLY A 378 20.27 22.73 28.32
C GLY A 378 18.92 23.44 28.27
N ALA A 379 18.87 24.71 28.64
CA ALA A 379 17.69 25.57 28.50
C ALA A 379 18.11 27.03 28.34
N GLU A 380 17.28 27.82 27.63
CA GLU A 380 17.56 29.24 27.38
C GLU A 380 16.26 30.04 27.22
N GLN A 381 16.26 31.26 27.80
CA GLN A 381 15.21 32.23 27.56
C GLN A 381 15.53 33.02 26.31
N ILE A 382 14.92 32.67 25.20
CA ILE A 382 15.10 33.38 23.92
C ILE A 382 14.21 34.66 23.95
N PRO A 383 14.77 35.85 23.66
CA PRO A 383 13.96 37.06 23.54
C PRO A 383 12.82 36.88 22.54
N GLY A 384 11.62 37.32 22.91
CA GLY A 384 10.41 37.15 22.11
C GLY A 384 9.65 35.83 22.31
N ARG A 385 10.17 34.89 23.13
CA ARG A 385 9.42 33.72 23.60
C ARG A 385 8.91 33.95 25.02
N SER A 386 7.66 33.56 25.27
CA SER A 386 7.06 33.59 26.61
C SER A 386 7.55 32.45 27.51
N GLN A 387 7.96 31.34 26.91
CA GLN A 387 8.41 30.13 27.61
C GLN A 387 9.88 29.86 27.36
N LEU A 388 10.54 29.27 28.36
CA LEU A 388 11.90 28.79 28.29
C LEU A 388 11.99 27.70 27.21
N LEU A 389 12.97 27.81 26.33
CA LEU A 389 13.25 26.76 25.32
C LEU A 389 14.19 25.73 25.93
N HIS A 390 13.78 24.46 25.90
CA HIS A 390 14.58 23.36 26.41
C HIS A 390 15.24 22.57 25.27
N CYS A 391 16.49 22.19 25.49
CA CYS A 391 17.12 21.15 24.70
C CYS A 391 16.71 19.77 25.23
N TRP A 392 16.68 18.74 24.38
CA TRP A 392 16.41 17.38 24.81
C TRP A 392 17.44 16.89 25.87
N ARG A 393 18.70 17.33 25.75
CA ARG A 393 19.74 17.10 26.75
C ARG A 393 19.73 18.21 27.81
N HIS A 394 19.13 17.95 28.94
CA HIS A 394 18.94 18.95 30.00
C HIS A 394 20.24 19.54 30.60
N GLN A 395 21.36 18.73 30.57
CA GLN A 395 22.67 19.22 30.99
C GLN A 395 23.33 20.14 29.94
N GLY A 396 22.74 20.22 28.75
CA GLY A 396 23.30 20.94 27.60
C GLY A 396 24.41 20.19 26.88
N HIS A 397 24.82 20.75 25.73
CA HIS A 397 25.90 20.21 24.90
C HIS A 397 27.20 21.02 25.02
N GLY A 398 27.17 22.14 25.77
CA GLY A 398 28.32 23.04 25.86
C GLY A 398 28.52 23.83 24.54
N GLY A 399 29.79 24.16 24.26
CA GLY A 399 30.18 24.85 23.02
C GLY A 399 30.34 23.84 21.87
N GLN A 400 29.67 24.08 20.74
CA GLN A 400 29.66 23.19 19.60
C GLN A 400 29.63 23.99 18.28
N SER A 401 30.15 23.40 17.19
CA SER A 401 30.01 23.96 15.85
C SER A 401 28.60 23.66 15.27
N ALA A 402 28.26 24.26 14.12
CA ALA A 402 27.01 23.94 13.41
C ALA A 402 26.95 22.45 13.01
N ALA A 403 28.09 21.87 12.57
CA ALA A 403 28.19 20.44 12.28
C ALA A 403 27.91 19.62 13.54
N GLN A 404 28.57 19.91 14.65
CA GLN A 404 28.34 19.25 15.93
C GLN A 404 26.90 19.44 16.45
N ALA A 405 26.29 20.59 16.17
CA ALA A 405 24.91 20.85 16.53
C ALA A 405 23.91 19.95 15.77
N LEU A 406 24.23 19.60 14.50
CA LEU A 406 23.45 18.62 13.72
C LEU A 406 23.67 17.21 14.26
N GLN A 407 24.93 16.80 14.52
CA GLN A 407 25.32 15.51 15.13
C GLN A 407 24.58 15.28 16.46
N ASN A 408 24.61 16.30 17.33
CA ASN A 408 24.00 16.30 18.66
C ASN A 408 22.49 16.56 18.64
N SER A 409 21.90 16.84 17.50
CA SER A 409 20.48 17.24 17.38
C SER A 409 20.07 18.37 18.34
N CYS A 410 20.90 19.39 18.52
CA CYS A 410 20.76 20.42 19.55
C CYS A 410 19.66 21.43 19.22
N ASN A 411 18.54 21.47 19.98
CA ASN A 411 17.42 22.39 19.76
C ASN A 411 17.81 23.86 19.92
N LEU A 412 18.62 24.19 20.95
CA LEU A 412 19.04 25.60 21.18
C LEU A 412 19.90 26.14 20.05
N ALA A 413 20.84 25.33 19.54
CA ALA A 413 21.67 25.75 18.41
C ALA A 413 20.79 25.99 17.17
N PHE A 414 19.82 25.12 16.89
CA PHE A 414 18.93 25.27 15.73
C PHE A 414 17.93 26.43 15.88
N ALA A 415 17.48 26.76 17.09
CA ALA A 415 16.75 27.98 17.32
C ALA A 415 17.57 29.24 16.97
N HIS A 416 18.85 29.27 17.37
CA HIS A 416 19.77 30.34 16.99
C HIS A 416 20.12 30.37 15.50
N ILE A 417 20.24 29.18 14.83
CA ILE A 417 20.42 29.11 13.38
C ILE A 417 19.20 29.72 12.67
N GLY A 418 17.98 29.39 13.10
CA GLY A 418 16.77 30.00 12.57
C GLY A 418 16.70 31.51 12.76
N LEU A 419 17.09 32.01 13.95
CA LEU A 419 17.17 33.45 14.21
C LEU A 419 18.23 34.14 13.32
N LYS A 420 19.38 33.51 13.08
CA LYS A 420 20.41 34.03 12.15
C LYS A 420 19.94 34.04 10.71
N LEU A 421 19.21 33.00 10.28
CA LEU A 421 18.59 32.94 8.97
C LEU A 421 17.53 34.03 8.79
N GLY A 422 16.74 34.27 9.83
CA GLY A 422 15.65 35.22 9.86
C GLY A 422 14.34 34.69 9.25
N GLY A 423 13.19 35.17 9.78
CA GLY A 423 11.89 34.63 9.42
C GLY A 423 11.56 34.71 7.92
N GLN A 424 11.91 35.81 7.26
CA GLN A 424 11.64 36.02 5.84
C GLN A 424 12.37 34.97 4.98
N ARG A 425 13.69 34.80 5.16
CA ARG A 425 14.49 33.82 4.42
C ARG A 425 14.08 32.38 4.75
N PHE A 426 13.83 32.10 6.04
CA PHE A 426 13.35 30.78 6.46
C PHE A 426 12.07 30.39 5.70
N TYR A 427 11.08 31.29 5.62
CA TYR A 427 9.83 31.04 4.91
C TYR A 427 10.07 30.86 3.40
N GLU A 428 10.95 31.65 2.78
CA GLU A 428 11.29 31.53 1.35
C GLU A 428 11.95 30.18 1.03
N TYR A 429 12.91 29.73 1.85
CA TYR A 429 13.53 28.42 1.67
C TYR A 429 12.52 27.28 1.88
N VAL A 430 11.68 27.36 2.92
CA VAL A 430 10.60 26.37 3.14
C VAL A 430 9.67 26.27 1.92
N LYS A 431 9.34 27.42 1.32
CA LYS A 431 8.58 27.45 0.07
C LYS A 431 9.35 26.82 -1.09
N ASN A 432 10.62 27.18 -1.28
CA ASN A 432 11.43 26.67 -2.37
C ASN A 432 11.70 25.16 -2.26
N PHE A 433 11.76 24.62 -1.04
CA PHE A 433 11.78 23.17 -0.78
C PHE A 433 10.42 22.49 -0.98
N GLY A 434 9.40 23.21 -1.43
CA GLY A 434 8.07 22.69 -1.74
C GLY A 434 7.25 22.21 -0.54
N ILE A 435 7.61 22.64 0.69
CA ILE A 435 6.91 22.21 1.93
C ILE A 435 5.50 22.79 2.03
N LEU A 436 5.23 23.93 1.39
CA LEU A 436 3.94 24.64 1.48
C LEU A 436 2.88 24.10 0.50
N GLU A 437 3.26 23.19 -0.36
CA GLU A 437 2.44 22.67 -1.45
C GLU A 437 2.45 21.13 -1.44
N LYS A 438 1.49 20.51 -2.11
CA LYS A 438 1.50 19.08 -2.38
C LYS A 438 2.74 18.71 -3.21
N THR A 439 3.18 17.47 -3.12
CA THR A 439 4.36 17.02 -3.87
C THR A 439 4.09 16.86 -5.35
N GLY A 440 2.84 16.63 -5.73
CA GLY A 440 2.45 16.35 -7.10
C GLY A 440 2.54 14.86 -7.47
N ILE A 441 2.75 13.98 -6.47
CA ILE A 441 2.78 12.53 -6.73
C ILE A 441 1.50 12.09 -7.45
N ASP A 442 1.64 11.18 -8.37
CA ASP A 442 0.59 10.62 -9.24
C ASP A 442 -0.37 9.65 -8.54
N LEU A 443 -0.59 9.84 -7.23
CA LEU A 443 -1.57 9.14 -6.41
C LEU A 443 -2.65 10.07 -5.87
N ALA A 444 -3.87 9.57 -5.82
CA ALA A 444 -4.98 10.27 -5.18
C ALA A 444 -4.82 10.35 -3.66
N GLY A 445 -5.48 11.33 -3.03
CA GLY A 445 -5.54 11.44 -1.56
C GLY A 445 -4.35 12.16 -0.91
N GLU A 446 -3.45 12.79 -1.68
CA GLU A 446 -2.34 13.55 -1.12
C GLU A 446 -2.81 14.78 -0.33
N SER A 447 -2.20 15.00 0.85
CA SER A 447 -2.40 16.17 1.72
C SER A 447 -1.27 17.18 1.52
N GLY A 448 -1.57 18.48 1.64
CA GLY A 448 -0.58 19.56 1.58
C GLY A 448 0.15 19.85 2.89
N GLY A 449 -0.12 19.07 3.95
CA GLY A 449 0.39 19.41 5.29
C GLY A 449 -0.23 20.71 5.88
N VAL A 450 0.29 21.16 7.01
CA VAL A 450 -0.12 22.41 7.67
C VAL A 450 1.14 23.12 8.16
N PHE A 451 1.45 24.26 7.57
CA PHE A 451 2.59 25.07 7.95
C PHE A 451 2.16 26.46 8.43
N PHE A 452 3.05 27.17 9.09
CA PHE A 452 2.81 28.55 9.54
C PHE A 452 2.51 29.49 8.37
N SER A 453 1.65 30.47 8.59
CA SER A 453 1.53 31.57 7.63
C SER A 453 2.81 32.43 7.63
N LYS A 454 3.03 33.13 6.51
CA LYS A 454 4.20 34.00 6.36
C LYS A 454 4.27 35.07 7.47
N GLU A 455 3.13 35.68 7.79
CA GLU A 455 2.99 36.71 8.79
C GLU A 455 3.38 36.20 10.17
N LEU A 456 3.03 34.94 10.49
CA LEU A 456 3.29 34.31 11.78
C LEU A 456 4.78 34.04 12.03
N ILE A 457 5.58 33.89 10.98
CA ILE A 457 7.02 33.63 11.06
C ILE A 457 7.84 34.91 10.93
N VAL A 458 7.38 35.87 10.10
CA VAL A 458 8.14 37.08 9.77
C VAL A 458 7.90 38.19 10.85
N ASP A 459 6.70 38.28 11.39
CA ASP A 459 6.36 39.31 12.43
C ASP A 459 6.92 38.85 13.78
N THR A 460 8.13 39.32 14.08
CA THR A 460 8.85 39.01 15.34
C THR A 460 8.27 39.69 16.56
N ASP A 461 7.40 40.69 16.39
CA ASP A 461 6.86 41.49 17.51
C ASP A 461 5.74 40.79 18.29
N LYS A 462 5.16 39.71 17.75
CA LYS A 462 4.10 38.93 18.41
C LYS A 462 4.52 37.49 18.69
N TRP A 463 4.33 36.61 17.72
CA TRP A 463 4.59 35.16 17.83
C TRP A 463 5.72 34.68 16.92
N GLY A 464 6.25 35.58 16.06
CA GLY A 464 7.21 35.21 15.01
C GLY A 464 8.48 34.57 15.57
N THR A 465 9.03 35.06 16.66
CA THR A 465 10.21 34.44 17.30
C THR A 465 9.92 33.04 17.82
N ALA A 466 8.75 32.81 18.42
CA ALA A 466 8.39 31.48 18.92
C ALA A 466 8.15 30.50 17.77
N SER A 467 7.43 30.91 16.72
CA SER A 467 7.14 30.11 15.55
C SER A 467 8.42 29.81 14.75
N LEU A 468 9.27 30.82 14.52
CA LEU A 468 10.54 30.65 13.82
C LEU A 468 11.48 29.70 14.57
N THR A 469 11.66 29.87 15.87
CA THR A 469 12.55 29.04 16.68
C THR A 469 12.05 27.59 16.78
N SER A 470 10.73 27.38 16.98
CA SER A 470 10.16 26.02 17.00
C SER A 470 10.17 25.37 15.61
N GLY A 471 9.82 26.14 14.57
CA GLY A 471 9.85 25.69 13.18
C GLY A 471 11.26 25.30 12.71
N SER A 472 12.31 25.99 13.19
CA SER A 472 13.70 25.70 12.80
C SER A 472 14.20 24.31 13.22
N PHE A 473 13.57 23.68 14.22
CA PHE A 473 13.89 22.31 14.60
C PHE A 473 12.71 21.34 14.40
N GLY A 474 11.72 21.73 13.56
CA GLY A 474 10.69 20.84 13.03
C GLY A 474 9.48 20.62 13.93
N GLN A 475 9.15 21.54 14.85
CA GLN A 475 8.00 21.43 15.74
C GLN A 475 6.93 22.48 15.45
N THR A 476 5.69 22.20 15.87
CA THR A 476 4.51 23.06 15.77
C THR A 476 3.94 23.25 14.35
N PHE A 477 4.32 22.41 13.43
CA PHE A 477 3.71 22.28 12.09
C PHE A 477 3.69 20.82 11.67
N LYS A 478 2.88 20.46 10.67
CA LYS A 478 2.76 19.10 10.17
C LYS A 478 2.99 19.08 8.67
N ILE A 479 3.82 18.14 8.20
CA ILE A 479 4.06 17.85 6.78
C ILE A 479 3.90 16.36 6.55
N THR A 480 3.60 15.98 5.31
CA THR A 480 3.52 14.56 4.96
C THR A 480 4.92 13.93 4.95
N PRO A 481 5.02 12.61 5.19
CA PRO A 481 6.27 11.87 5.04
C PRO A 481 6.93 12.12 3.68
N LEU A 482 6.15 12.13 2.60
CA LEU A 482 6.67 12.36 1.25
C LEU A 482 7.20 13.79 1.05
N GLN A 483 6.53 14.82 1.60
CA GLN A 483 7.06 16.19 1.58
C GLN A 483 8.43 16.27 2.26
N LEU A 484 8.61 15.58 3.40
CA LEU A 484 9.88 15.53 4.10
C LEU A 484 10.96 14.83 3.27
N VAL A 485 10.66 13.63 2.76
CA VAL A 485 11.60 12.83 1.94
C VAL A 485 12.05 13.62 0.73
N ARG A 486 11.12 14.21 -0.03
CA ARG A 486 11.43 15.05 -1.21
C ARG A 486 12.32 16.23 -0.86
N ALA A 487 12.03 16.94 0.22
CA ALA A 487 12.81 18.10 0.64
C ALA A 487 14.23 17.73 1.12
N VAL A 488 14.38 16.60 1.84
CA VAL A 488 15.69 16.11 2.28
C VAL A 488 16.48 15.55 1.10
N ALA A 489 15.85 14.90 0.12
CA ALA A 489 16.50 14.49 -1.13
C ALA A 489 17.13 15.67 -1.84
N ALA A 490 16.42 16.80 -1.92
CA ALA A 490 16.97 18.03 -2.52
C ALA A 490 18.16 18.61 -1.75
N VAL A 491 18.38 18.24 -0.48
CA VAL A 491 19.59 18.65 0.27
C VAL A 491 20.83 17.92 -0.22
N VAL A 492 20.72 16.71 -0.78
CA VAL A 492 21.88 15.84 -1.07
C VAL A 492 22.13 15.58 -2.57
N ASN A 493 21.17 15.86 -3.45
CA ASN A 493 21.23 15.55 -4.88
C ASN A 493 21.71 16.72 -5.76
N GLY A 494 22.54 17.61 -5.24
CA GLY A 494 22.98 18.82 -5.95
C GLY A 494 22.04 20.02 -5.77
N GLY A 495 21.05 19.91 -4.90
CA GLY A 495 20.10 20.98 -4.58
C GLY A 495 18.82 20.96 -5.39
N TYR A 496 18.54 19.93 -6.18
CA TYR A 496 17.40 19.87 -7.08
C TYR A 496 16.14 19.32 -6.39
N LEU A 497 15.05 20.06 -6.44
CA LEU A 497 13.73 19.59 -6.00
C LEU A 497 13.04 18.86 -7.15
N LEU A 498 12.80 17.56 -6.98
CA LEU A 498 12.17 16.72 -7.98
C LEU A 498 10.69 16.50 -7.65
N GLU A 499 9.89 16.26 -8.70
CA GLU A 499 8.54 15.76 -8.56
C GLU A 499 8.58 14.24 -8.35
N PRO A 500 8.08 13.70 -7.22
CA PRO A 500 8.06 12.26 -7.00
C PRO A 500 6.97 11.59 -7.84
N TYR A 501 7.24 10.37 -8.31
CA TYR A 501 6.26 9.59 -9.08
C TYR A 501 6.35 8.10 -8.81
N ILE A 502 5.26 7.38 -9.08
CA ILE A 502 5.12 5.93 -8.88
C ILE A 502 4.90 5.20 -10.20
N VAL A 503 4.28 5.82 -11.20
CA VAL A 503 4.09 5.18 -12.51
C VAL A 503 5.15 5.70 -13.48
N SER A 504 5.93 4.77 -14.03
CA SER A 504 6.98 5.07 -15.00
C SER A 504 6.46 5.05 -16.44
N GLU A 505 5.55 4.12 -16.75
CA GLU A 505 5.06 3.92 -18.12
C GLU A 505 3.64 3.36 -18.13
N VAL A 506 2.86 3.73 -19.15
CA VAL A 506 1.54 3.13 -19.48
C VAL A 506 1.62 2.62 -20.91
N ILE A 507 1.26 1.34 -21.12
CA ILE A 507 1.44 0.62 -22.39
C ILE A 507 0.08 0.06 -22.82
N ASP A 508 -0.34 0.31 -24.08
CA ASP A 508 -1.58 -0.26 -24.59
C ASP A 508 -1.44 -1.77 -24.94
N ALA A 509 -2.56 -2.40 -25.26
CA ALA A 509 -2.59 -3.82 -25.63
C ALA A 509 -1.79 -4.17 -26.90
N ASP A 510 -1.46 -3.18 -27.72
CA ASP A 510 -0.65 -3.34 -28.94
C ASP A 510 0.84 -3.12 -28.68
N GLY A 511 1.22 -2.77 -27.43
CA GLY A 511 2.60 -2.51 -27.02
C GLY A 511 3.08 -1.08 -27.28
N ASN A 512 2.17 -0.14 -27.56
CA ASN A 512 2.54 1.27 -27.73
C ASN A 512 2.54 1.98 -26.37
N THR A 513 3.57 2.77 -26.12
CA THR A 513 3.64 3.63 -24.92
C THR A 513 2.66 4.78 -25.04
N LEU A 514 1.66 4.84 -24.16
CA LEU A 514 0.68 5.92 -24.04
C LEU A 514 1.17 7.05 -23.15
N LEU A 515 1.93 6.70 -22.09
CA LEU A 515 2.52 7.65 -21.16
C LEU A 515 3.90 7.13 -20.76
N LYS A 516 4.88 8.03 -20.71
CA LYS A 516 6.18 7.76 -20.14
C LYS A 516 6.59 8.92 -19.25
N GLN A 517 6.90 8.62 -17.99
CA GLN A 517 7.31 9.61 -17.01
C GLN A 517 8.84 9.74 -17.03
N GLU A 518 9.31 10.98 -17.15
CA GLU A 518 10.74 11.33 -17.02
C GLU A 518 10.94 12.19 -15.76
N PRO A 519 12.12 12.15 -15.12
CA PRO A 519 12.39 12.97 -13.95
C PRO A 519 12.12 14.45 -14.19
N THR A 520 11.29 15.06 -13.34
CA THR A 520 10.88 16.46 -13.46
C THR A 520 11.49 17.30 -12.36
N VAL A 521 12.34 18.26 -12.74
CA VAL A 521 12.95 19.22 -11.82
C VAL A 521 12.01 20.41 -11.61
N LEU A 522 11.50 20.59 -10.39
CA LEU A 522 10.61 21.71 -10.01
C LEU A 522 11.37 22.98 -9.66
N GLY A 523 12.64 22.85 -9.23
CA GLY A 523 13.48 23.97 -8.85
C GLY A 523 14.81 23.53 -8.24
N GLN A 524 15.61 24.51 -7.81
CA GLN A 524 16.88 24.27 -7.11
C GLN A 524 16.90 25.16 -5.84
N PRO A 525 16.37 24.65 -4.70
CA PRO A 525 16.29 25.42 -3.46
C PRO A 525 17.64 25.82 -2.85
N ILE A 526 18.70 25.04 -3.08
CA ILE A 526 20.06 25.32 -2.61
C ILE A 526 21.07 25.05 -3.72
N SER A 527 22.27 25.62 -3.56
CA SER A 527 23.39 25.39 -4.49
C SER A 527 23.98 23.98 -4.38
N GLY A 528 24.61 23.48 -5.46
CA GLY A 528 25.33 22.21 -5.41
C GLY A 528 26.51 22.21 -4.44
N GLU A 529 27.11 23.39 -4.16
CA GLU A 529 28.16 23.51 -3.15
C GLU A 529 27.58 23.27 -1.73
N THR A 530 26.42 23.89 -1.41
CA THR A 530 25.72 23.66 -0.14
C THR A 530 25.32 22.18 -0.01
N SER A 531 24.80 21.58 -1.06
CA SER A 531 24.45 20.15 -1.08
C SER A 531 25.64 19.28 -0.71
N ARG A 532 26.80 19.50 -1.33
CA ARG A 532 28.02 18.73 -1.04
C ARG A 532 28.50 18.90 0.41
N ILE A 533 28.44 20.14 0.96
CA ILE A 533 28.76 20.39 2.36
C ILE A 533 27.80 19.61 3.28
N MET A 534 26.50 19.64 2.97
CA MET A 534 25.48 18.96 3.76
C MET A 534 25.64 17.42 3.74
N CYS A 535 26.07 16.81 2.63
CA CYS A 535 26.35 15.37 2.57
C CYS A 535 27.36 14.96 3.67
N GLY A 536 28.49 15.65 3.77
CA GLY A 536 29.49 15.35 4.81
C GLY A 536 28.95 15.58 6.25
N MET A 537 28.13 16.61 6.44
CA MET A 537 27.53 16.87 7.74
C MET A 537 26.47 15.82 8.12
N ILE A 538 25.66 15.37 7.18
CA ILE A 538 24.63 14.34 7.39
C ILE A 538 25.27 12.98 7.64
N GLU A 539 26.36 12.62 6.94
CA GLU A 539 27.14 11.43 7.22
C GLU A 539 27.69 11.43 8.65
N SER A 540 28.21 12.57 9.11
CA SER A 540 28.77 12.70 10.46
C SER A 540 27.73 12.46 11.59
N VAL A 541 26.44 12.58 11.30
CA VAL A 541 25.38 12.24 12.28
C VAL A 541 25.34 10.73 12.53
N VAL A 542 25.67 9.90 11.52
CA VAL A 542 25.73 8.44 11.68
C VAL A 542 27.09 8.02 12.26
N THR A 543 28.21 8.61 11.81
CA THR A 543 29.52 8.21 12.29
C THR A 543 29.84 8.67 13.72
N GLU A 544 29.38 9.87 14.09
CA GLU A 544 29.76 10.52 15.37
C GLU A 544 28.55 10.94 16.24
N GLY A 545 27.36 11.02 15.65
CA GLY A 545 26.17 11.66 16.24
C GLY A 545 25.13 10.72 16.82
N THR A 546 23.88 11.20 16.80
CA THR A 546 22.70 10.53 17.38
C THR A 546 22.18 9.36 16.55
N ALA A 547 22.74 9.07 15.36
CA ALA A 547 22.24 8.05 14.44
C ALA A 547 23.22 6.89 14.23
N LYS A 548 24.17 6.65 15.14
CA LYS A 548 25.18 5.58 15.04
C LYS A 548 24.58 4.20 14.76
N ASN A 549 23.38 3.96 15.26
CA ASN A 549 22.68 2.69 15.08
C ASN A 549 22.16 2.44 13.65
N ALA A 550 22.26 3.45 12.75
CA ALA A 550 21.94 3.28 11.33
C ALA A 550 23.17 2.84 10.50
N ALA A 551 24.35 2.72 11.13
CA ALA A 551 25.56 2.28 10.43
C ALA A 551 25.32 0.91 9.76
N THR A 552 25.68 0.83 8.48
CA THR A 552 25.52 -0.39 7.67
C THR A 552 26.90 -0.81 7.18
N PRO A 553 27.37 -2.02 7.56
CA PRO A 553 28.72 -2.48 7.22
C PRO A 553 29.00 -2.45 5.72
N GLY A 554 30.15 -1.88 5.36
CA GLY A 554 30.59 -1.77 3.97
C GLY A 554 29.95 -0.61 3.19
N TYR A 555 29.08 0.21 3.79
CA TYR A 555 28.46 1.33 3.12
C TYR A 555 28.60 2.64 3.91
N ARG A 556 28.75 3.74 3.20
CA ARG A 556 28.72 5.07 3.79
C ARG A 556 27.28 5.53 3.92
N VAL A 557 26.83 5.62 5.16
CA VAL A 557 25.42 5.98 5.49
C VAL A 557 25.40 7.33 6.18
N GLY A 558 24.47 8.17 5.77
CA GLY A 558 24.12 9.41 6.44
C GLY A 558 22.66 9.43 6.86
N GLY A 559 22.27 10.43 7.64
CA GLY A 559 20.86 10.58 7.98
C GLY A 559 20.60 11.48 9.17
N LYS A 560 19.32 11.60 9.54
CA LYS A 560 18.88 12.41 10.67
C LYS A 560 17.73 11.75 11.40
N THR A 561 17.86 11.69 12.73
CA THR A 561 16.83 11.22 13.66
C THR A 561 15.77 12.28 13.91
N GLY A 562 14.53 11.84 14.14
CA GLY A 562 13.40 12.65 14.58
C GLY A 562 12.68 12.02 15.76
N THR A 563 12.32 12.83 16.72
CA THR A 563 11.46 12.47 17.85
C THR A 563 10.50 13.61 18.09
N SER A 564 9.21 13.39 17.87
CA SER A 564 8.17 14.41 18.05
C SER A 564 7.07 13.91 18.96
N GLU A 565 6.55 14.80 19.83
CA GLU A 565 5.41 14.51 20.68
C GLU A 565 4.10 14.78 19.94
N LYS A 566 3.12 13.88 20.08
CA LYS A 566 1.76 14.11 19.59
C LYS A 566 1.05 15.07 20.53
N ILE A 567 0.72 16.26 20.04
CA ILE A 567 0.14 17.32 20.88
C ILE A 567 -1.38 17.28 20.96
N ASP A 568 -2.05 16.56 20.06
CA ASP A 568 -3.49 16.59 19.86
C ASP A 568 -4.23 15.35 20.40
N ILE A 569 -3.57 14.52 21.22
CA ILE A 569 -4.17 13.30 21.77
C ILE A 569 -4.47 13.52 23.26
N PHE A 570 -5.73 13.26 23.62
CA PHE A 570 -6.23 13.34 24.98
C PHE A 570 -6.84 11.99 25.38
N ASP A 571 -6.64 11.56 26.61
CA ASP A 571 -7.27 10.37 27.18
C ASP A 571 -8.77 10.60 27.48
N GLU A 572 -9.46 9.55 27.95
CA GLU A 572 -10.88 9.61 28.32
C GLU A 572 -11.19 10.64 29.44
N ASN A 573 -10.17 11.04 30.21
CA ASN A 573 -10.26 12.03 31.28
C ASN A 573 -9.91 13.44 30.80
N GLY A 574 -9.64 13.64 29.49
CA GLY A 574 -9.21 14.90 28.91
C GLY A 574 -7.76 15.29 29.26
N GLN A 575 -6.94 14.33 29.76
CA GLN A 575 -5.53 14.55 29.97
C GLN A 575 -4.75 14.27 28.69
N ARG A 576 -3.77 15.13 28.40
CA ARG A 576 -2.93 15.00 27.23
C ARG A 576 -2.06 13.74 27.30
N VAL A 577 -2.22 12.86 26.33
CA VAL A 577 -1.35 11.69 26.12
C VAL A 577 -0.05 12.15 25.46
N ARG A 578 1.10 11.81 26.06
CA ARG A 578 2.42 12.17 25.54
C ARG A 578 3.00 11.06 24.67
N ASP A 579 2.23 10.63 23.68
CA ASP A 579 2.72 9.70 22.68
C ASP A 579 3.73 10.39 21.75
N LYS A 580 4.66 9.62 21.24
CA LYS A 580 5.71 10.11 20.35
C LYS A 580 5.64 9.40 19.00
N ILE A 581 6.02 10.13 17.95
CA ILE A 581 6.43 9.53 16.69
C ILE A 581 7.96 9.61 16.64
N VAL A 582 8.62 8.47 16.46
CA VAL A 582 10.06 8.41 16.28
C VAL A 582 10.36 8.06 14.83
N SER A 583 11.28 8.79 14.21
CA SER A 583 11.59 8.62 12.80
C SER A 583 13.09 8.72 12.53
N PHE A 584 13.49 8.19 11.39
CA PHE A 584 14.83 8.39 10.85
C PHE A 584 14.75 8.52 9.33
N VAL A 585 15.42 9.57 8.81
CA VAL A 585 15.66 9.72 7.37
C VAL A 585 17.09 9.30 7.12
N GLY A 586 17.29 8.18 6.46
CA GLY A 586 18.59 7.62 6.08
C GLY A 586 18.90 7.85 4.62
N LEU A 587 20.16 7.93 4.28
CA LEU A 587 20.69 8.21 2.96
C LEU A 587 21.89 7.31 2.69
N ALA A 588 21.96 6.70 1.52
CA ALA A 588 23.09 5.88 1.10
C ALA A 588 23.18 5.76 -0.44
N PRO A 589 24.41 5.57 -0.97
CA PRO A 589 25.71 5.80 -0.34
C PRO A 589 25.99 7.31 -0.20
N MET A 590 26.82 7.76 0.77
CA MET A 590 27.03 9.20 1.01
C MET A 590 28.14 9.82 0.14
N ASP A 591 28.92 9.04 -0.54
CA ASP A 591 29.89 9.50 -1.57
C ASP A 591 29.20 9.92 -2.88
N ASP A 592 28.06 9.28 -3.20
CA ASP A 592 27.18 9.62 -4.32
C ASP A 592 25.73 9.28 -3.90
N PRO A 593 25.06 10.17 -3.16
CA PRO A 593 23.76 9.86 -2.55
C PRO A 593 22.71 9.52 -3.60
N ARG A 594 22.17 8.31 -3.52
CA ARG A 594 21.19 7.82 -4.49
C ARG A 594 19.86 7.41 -3.87
N TYR A 595 19.88 6.79 -2.69
CA TYR A 595 18.65 6.30 -2.04
C TYR A 595 18.41 7.03 -0.74
N ILE A 596 17.16 7.48 -0.56
CA ILE A 596 16.66 8.07 0.68
C ILE A 596 15.57 7.16 1.24
N ILE A 597 15.68 6.85 2.54
CA ILE A 597 14.74 6.00 3.25
C ILE A 597 14.20 6.76 4.48
N LEU A 598 12.89 6.86 4.59
CA LEU A 598 12.22 7.28 5.81
C LEU A 598 11.53 6.07 6.45
N VAL A 599 11.77 5.84 7.73
CA VAL A 599 10.91 5.01 8.58
C VAL A 599 10.45 5.83 9.78
N ALA A 600 9.15 5.75 10.07
CA ALA A 600 8.55 6.38 11.24
C ALA A 600 7.69 5.36 11.99
N LEU A 601 7.89 5.28 13.31
CA LEU A 601 7.17 4.40 14.24
C LEU A 601 6.25 5.26 15.10
N ASP A 602 4.95 4.98 15.05
CA ASP A 602 3.92 5.81 15.68
C ASP A 602 3.49 5.23 17.03
N SER A 603 3.79 5.93 18.10
CA SER A 603 3.42 5.57 19.47
C SER A 603 4.07 4.26 19.95
N PRO A 604 5.41 4.11 19.89
CA PRO A 604 6.08 2.99 20.53
C PRO A 604 5.82 3.00 22.04
N SER A 605 5.70 1.78 22.62
CA SER A 605 5.32 1.63 24.02
C SER A 605 6.52 1.78 24.96
N THR A 606 6.27 2.30 26.16
CA THR A 606 7.25 2.29 27.26
C THR A 606 7.33 0.94 27.96
N SER A 607 6.42 0.00 27.68
CA SER A 607 6.38 -1.35 28.27
C SER A 607 7.65 -2.14 28.01
N THR A 608 8.30 -1.92 26.87
CA THR A 608 9.54 -2.58 26.47
C THR A 608 10.75 -2.20 27.30
N GLY A 609 10.70 -1.10 28.10
CA GLY A 609 11.83 -0.53 28.82
C GLY A 609 12.89 0.12 27.92
N ILE A 610 12.72 0.10 26.60
CA ILE A 610 13.63 0.72 25.64
C ILE A 610 13.37 2.24 25.58
N TYR A 611 14.44 3.02 25.53
CA TYR A 611 14.32 4.47 25.44
C TYR A 611 13.71 4.89 24.10
N ILE A 612 12.60 5.62 24.15
CA ILE A 612 11.84 6.04 22.94
C ILE A 612 12.57 7.23 22.29
N SER A 613 13.31 6.96 21.23
CA SER A 613 13.93 7.96 20.34
C SER A 613 14.18 7.43 18.94
N GLY A 614 14.28 8.35 17.96
CA GLY A 614 14.59 7.98 16.57
C GLY A 614 15.93 7.26 16.44
N GLY A 615 16.94 7.64 17.21
CA GLY A 615 18.27 7.03 17.19
C GLY A 615 18.33 5.61 17.73
N VAL A 616 17.44 5.23 18.64
CA VAL A 616 17.39 3.90 19.27
C VAL A 616 16.45 2.95 18.53
N MET A 617 15.38 3.46 17.92
CA MET A 617 14.33 2.64 17.32
C MET A 617 14.29 2.72 15.78
N ALA A 618 14.18 3.92 15.22
CA ALA A 618 14.02 4.08 13.76
C ALA A 618 15.36 3.97 13.00
N ALA A 619 16.46 4.47 13.56
CA ALA A 619 17.77 4.41 12.92
C ALA A 619 18.25 2.97 12.66
N PRO A 620 18.22 2.04 13.63
CA PRO A 620 18.60 0.65 13.36
C PRO A 620 17.65 -0.06 12.38
N THR A 621 16.37 0.31 12.37
CA THR A 621 15.40 -0.22 11.38
C THR A 621 15.79 0.18 9.96
N VAL A 622 16.12 1.46 9.73
CA VAL A 622 16.60 1.92 8.41
C VAL A 622 17.96 1.30 8.05
N GLY A 623 18.87 1.16 9.02
CA GLY A 623 20.14 0.47 8.81
C GLY A 623 19.95 -0.97 8.33
N ALA A 624 18.94 -1.68 8.87
CA ALA A 624 18.58 -3.03 8.45
C ALA A 624 17.99 -3.03 7.02
N VAL A 625 17.08 -2.09 6.71
CA VAL A 625 16.56 -1.92 5.33
C VAL A 625 17.70 -1.68 4.35
N LEU A 626 18.64 -0.79 4.67
CA LEU A 626 19.81 -0.50 3.82
C LEU A 626 20.69 -1.75 3.63
N ALA A 627 20.89 -2.54 4.68
CA ALA A 627 21.68 -3.78 4.59
C ALA A 627 21.06 -4.81 3.65
N ASP A 628 19.73 -4.83 3.54
CA ASP A 628 18.99 -5.72 2.63
C ASP A 628 18.99 -5.19 1.19
N ILE A 629 18.73 -3.88 1.00
CA ILE A 629 18.49 -3.33 -0.35
C ILE A 629 19.76 -2.91 -1.10
N LEU A 630 20.80 -2.40 -0.42
CA LEU A 630 21.99 -1.87 -1.12
C LEU A 630 22.74 -2.92 -1.94
N PRO A 631 22.94 -4.17 -1.43
CA PRO A 631 23.52 -5.23 -2.26
C PRO A 631 22.63 -5.61 -3.45
N TYR A 632 21.33 -5.67 -3.26
CA TYR A 632 20.37 -5.96 -4.32
C TYR A 632 20.35 -4.89 -5.41
N LEU A 633 20.43 -3.62 -5.02
CA LEU A 633 20.49 -2.47 -5.92
C LEU A 633 21.89 -2.24 -6.53
N GLU A 634 22.81 -3.21 -6.34
CA GLU A 634 24.17 -3.22 -6.88
C GLU A 634 25.00 -1.99 -6.47
N VAL A 635 24.72 -1.41 -5.30
CA VAL A 635 25.53 -0.31 -4.76
C VAL A 635 26.90 -0.84 -4.36
N THR A 636 27.94 -0.23 -4.91
CA THR A 636 29.33 -0.61 -4.62
C THR A 636 29.65 -0.38 -3.14
N ARG A 637 30.21 -1.39 -2.47
CA ARG A 637 30.70 -1.25 -1.10
C ARG A 637 31.93 -0.35 -1.05
N ALA A 638 32.04 0.51 -0.06
CA ALA A 638 33.19 1.38 0.15
C ALA A 638 34.47 0.56 0.48
N GLU A 639 34.27 -0.59 1.11
CA GLU A 639 35.31 -1.59 1.35
C GLU A 639 34.77 -2.93 0.86
N GLU A 640 35.40 -3.50 -0.17
CA GLU A 640 35.06 -4.83 -0.63
C GLU A 640 35.46 -5.86 0.44
N PRO A 641 34.53 -6.73 0.89
CA PRO A 641 34.90 -7.78 1.79
C PRO A 641 35.91 -8.72 1.12
N VAL A 642 36.94 -9.07 1.83
CA VAL A 642 37.89 -10.09 1.36
C VAL A 642 37.16 -11.43 1.39
N ILE A 643 36.90 -11.99 0.22
CA ILE A 643 36.26 -13.30 0.09
C ILE A 643 37.32 -14.39 0.17
N VAL A 644 37.12 -15.34 1.06
CA VAL A 644 37.98 -16.51 1.26
C VAL A 644 37.20 -17.78 1.06
N THR A 645 37.87 -18.81 0.59
CA THR A 645 37.24 -20.14 0.38
C THR A 645 37.46 -21.01 1.60
N VAL A 646 36.41 -21.68 2.08
CA VAL A 646 36.46 -22.60 3.20
C VAL A 646 37.31 -23.81 2.83
N PRO A 647 38.47 -24.06 3.49
CA PRO A 647 39.27 -25.24 3.25
C PRO A 647 38.59 -26.51 3.78
N ASP A 648 38.91 -27.64 3.16
CA ASP A 648 38.51 -28.95 3.69
C ASP A 648 39.35 -29.31 4.91
N VAL A 649 38.67 -29.48 6.06
CA VAL A 649 39.29 -29.85 7.33
C VAL A 649 38.78 -31.19 7.85
N LEU A 650 38.02 -31.96 7.05
CA LEU A 650 37.55 -33.28 7.42
C LEU A 650 38.72 -34.25 7.74
N GLY A 651 38.59 -34.98 8.79
CA GLY A 651 39.60 -35.98 9.23
C GLY A 651 40.86 -35.40 9.87
N LEU A 652 41.02 -34.06 9.91
CA LEU A 652 42.14 -33.43 10.63
C LEU A 652 41.91 -33.46 12.13
N ASP A 653 43.01 -33.42 12.89
CA ASP A 653 42.93 -33.19 14.35
C ASP A 653 42.47 -31.76 14.61
N PRO A 654 41.86 -31.50 15.78
CA PRO A 654 41.23 -30.22 16.09
C PRO A 654 42.16 -29.02 15.97
N LYS A 655 43.40 -29.13 16.39
CA LYS A 655 44.37 -28.03 16.37
C LYS A 655 44.81 -27.69 14.93
N THR A 656 45.01 -28.73 14.13
CA THR A 656 45.37 -28.58 12.72
C THR A 656 44.19 -27.96 11.93
N ALA A 657 42.98 -28.43 12.17
CA ALA A 657 41.78 -27.90 11.55
C ALA A 657 41.58 -26.42 11.89
N GLU A 658 41.69 -26.02 13.14
CA GLU A 658 41.62 -24.61 13.55
C GLU A 658 42.66 -23.75 12.87
N LYS A 659 43.91 -24.23 12.83
CA LYS A 659 44.99 -23.50 12.21
C LYS A 659 44.77 -23.31 10.72
N VAL A 660 44.29 -24.34 10.00
CA VAL A 660 43.99 -24.28 8.57
C VAL A 660 42.91 -23.25 8.29
N LEU A 661 41.83 -23.22 9.10
CA LEU A 661 40.76 -22.25 8.99
C LEU A 661 41.23 -20.84 9.33
N GLN A 662 42.02 -20.66 10.40
CA GLN A 662 42.58 -19.35 10.77
C GLN A 662 43.56 -18.81 9.71
N ASP A 663 44.41 -19.67 9.17
CA ASP A 663 45.35 -19.31 8.09
C ASP A 663 44.61 -18.91 6.80
N ALA A 664 43.41 -19.46 6.59
CA ALA A 664 42.48 -19.05 5.55
C ALA A 664 41.69 -17.77 5.88
N GLY A 665 41.90 -17.17 7.06
CA GLY A 665 41.20 -15.96 7.49
C GLY A 665 39.79 -16.22 8.02
N LEU A 666 39.45 -17.45 8.41
CA LEU A 666 38.15 -17.86 8.96
C LEU A 666 38.22 -18.09 10.48
N SER A 667 37.08 -18.05 11.16
CA SER A 667 36.93 -18.18 12.58
C SER A 667 36.37 -19.57 12.91
N PRO A 668 37.22 -20.57 13.30
CA PRO A 668 36.74 -21.91 13.63
C PRO A 668 35.98 -21.94 14.95
N VAL A 669 34.87 -22.71 14.95
CA VAL A 669 34.04 -22.95 16.15
C VAL A 669 33.88 -24.45 16.35
N ARG A 670 34.38 -24.96 17.50
CA ARG A 670 34.31 -26.38 17.80
C ARG A 670 32.95 -26.83 18.32
N GLN A 671 32.54 -28.02 17.89
CA GLN A 671 31.39 -28.76 18.37
C GLN A 671 31.86 -30.18 18.80
N GLY A 672 31.68 -30.52 20.07
CA GLY A 672 32.13 -31.81 20.62
C GLY A 672 33.63 -31.89 20.98
N ASP A 673 34.07 -33.08 21.48
CA ASP A 673 35.39 -33.32 22.05
C ASP A 673 36.14 -34.48 21.39
N GLY A 674 35.88 -34.78 20.14
CA GLY A 674 36.55 -35.87 19.40
C GLY A 674 37.97 -35.54 18.96
N ASP A 675 38.72 -36.57 18.59
CA ASP A 675 40.13 -36.49 18.16
C ASP A 675 40.28 -36.06 16.68
N ALA A 676 39.20 -36.05 15.90
CA ALA A 676 39.22 -35.68 14.49
C ALA A 676 37.91 -35.00 14.07
N VAL A 677 38.00 -34.16 13.05
CA VAL A 677 36.84 -33.49 12.42
C VAL A 677 35.99 -34.51 11.67
N THR A 678 34.72 -34.65 12.06
CA THR A 678 33.75 -35.55 11.45
C THR A 678 32.82 -34.82 10.45
N ALA A 679 32.59 -33.51 10.66
CA ALA A 679 31.82 -32.65 9.76
C ALA A 679 32.27 -31.18 9.91
N GLN A 680 32.03 -30.37 8.88
CA GLN A 680 32.21 -28.92 8.91
C GLN A 680 31.00 -28.22 8.24
N LEU A 681 30.66 -27.04 8.76
CA LEU A 681 29.58 -26.18 8.22
C LEU A 681 30.02 -24.71 8.20
N PRO A 682 30.00 -24.01 7.05
CA PRO A 682 29.67 -24.53 5.70
C PRO A 682 30.67 -25.57 5.19
N SER A 683 30.27 -26.27 4.12
CA SER A 683 31.11 -27.25 3.43
C SER A 683 32.39 -26.64 2.84
N ALA A 684 33.39 -27.46 2.60
CA ALA A 684 34.58 -27.07 1.84
C ALA A 684 34.19 -26.44 0.48
N ASP A 685 35.05 -25.57 -0.02
CA ASP A 685 34.88 -24.79 -1.25
C ASP A 685 33.76 -23.73 -1.22
N THR A 686 33.08 -23.53 -0.10
CA THR A 686 32.14 -22.42 0.09
C THR A 686 32.89 -21.08 0.18
N ALA A 687 32.45 -20.07 -0.56
CA ALA A 687 33.00 -18.72 -0.48
C ALA A 687 32.35 -17.95 0.70
N LEU A 688 33.17 -17.41 1.59
CA LEU A 688 32.75 -16.64 2.76
C LEU A 688 33.55 -15.34 2.87
N GLU A 689 32.99 -14.36 3.56
CA GLU A 689 33.75 -13.16 3.96
C GLU A 689 34.82 -13.53 5.00
N GLN A 690 35.99 -12.92 4.91
CA GLN A 690 37.06 -13.10 5.89
C GLN A 690 36.55 -12.79 7.32
N GLY A 691 36.90 -13.64 8.27
CA GLY A 691 36.41 -13.58 9.66
C GLY A 691 35.12 -14.36 9.92
N SER A 692 34.44 -14.86 8.86
CA SER A 692 33.24 -15.67 9.00
C SER A 692 33.51 -16.95 9.85
N GLN A 693 32.49 -17.38 10.58
CA GLN A 693 32.59 -18.59 11.43
C GLN A 693 32.41 -19.86 10.60
N VAL A 694 33.19 -20.89 10.94
CA VAL A 694 33.06 -22.25 10.43
C VAL A 694 32.90 -23.19 11.60
N LEU A 695 31.76 -23.87 11.70
CA LEU A 695 31.51 -24.91 12.72
C LEU A 695 32.29 -26.19 12.35
N VAL A 696 32.99 -26.76 13.33
CA VAL A 696 33.81 -27.94 13.16
C VAL A 696 33.35 -28.98 14.19
N TYR A 697 32.73 -30.07 13.72
CA TYR A 697 32.21 -31.14 14.54
C TYR A 697 33.31 -32.18 14.81
N LEU A 698 33.49 -32.56 16.09
CA LEU A 698 34.53 -33.45 16.53
C LEU A 698 33.90 -34.71 17.14
N GLY A 699 33.89 -35.82 16.42
CA GLY A 699 33.38 -37.11 16.88
C GLY A 699 31.89 -37.22 17.07
N GLU A 700 31.15 -36.14 16.96
CA GLU A 700 29.68 -36.10 17.02
C GLU A 700 29.08 -36.04 15.63
N ALA A 701 27.87 -36.59 15.46
CA ALA A 701 27.10 -36.39 14.26
C ALA A 701 26.48 -34.99 14.29
N VAL A 702 26.38 -34.35 13.10
CA VAL A 702 25.63 -33.10 12.99
C VAL A 702 24.17 -33.39 13.38
N PRO A 703 23.60 -32.68 14.34
CA PRO A 703 22.19 -32.86 14.71
C PRO A 703 21.27 -32.46 13.56
N ASP A 704 20.10 -33.09 13.49
CA ASP A 704 19.11 -32.73 12.45
C ASP A 704 18.54 -31.32 12.67
N THR A 705 18.37 -30.91 13.92
CA THR A 705 17.90 -29.56 14.31
C THR A 705 18.65 -29.04 15.52
N VAL A 706 18.73 -27.74 15.68
CA VAL A 706 19.27 -27.02 16.83
C VAL A 706 18.30 -25.94 17.28
N THR A 707 18.31 -25.61 18.55
CA THR A 707 17.43 -24.61 19.15
C THR A 707 18.15 -23.26 19.24
N VAL A 708 17.52 -22.20 18.77
CA VAL A 708 18.05 -20.83 18.83
C VAL A 708 18.11 -20.35 20.30
N PRO A 709 19.29 -19.96 20.82
CA PRO A 709 19.40 -19.37 22.16
C PRO A 709 18.81 -17.98 22.24
N ASP A 710 18.51 -17.50 23.45
CA ASP A 710 18.23 -16.09 23.69
C ASP A 710 19.55 -15.31 23.78
N PHE A 711 19.85 -14.55 22.73
CA PHE A 711 21.04 -13.71 22.68
C PHE A 711 20.83 -12.35 23.35
N THR A 712 19.60 -11.96 23.67
CA THR A 712 19.25 -10.62 24.20
C THR A 712 20.03 -10.32 25.48
N GLY A 713 20.64 -9.14 25.55
CA GLY A 713 21.46 -8.71 26.69
C GLY A 713 22.88 -9.26 26.74
N MET A 714 23.26 -10.15 25.81
CA MET A 714 24.63 -10.69 25.73
C MET A 714 25.58 -9.65 25.08
N THR A 715 26.87 -9.71 25.48
CA THR A 715 27.93 -9.03 24.71
C THR A 715 28.18 -9.78 23.40
N ALA A 716 28.88 -9.15 22.45
CA ALA A 716 29.27 -9.81 21.21
C ALA A 716 29.98 -11.14 21.46
N GLN A 717 30.92 -11.16 22.39
CA GLN A 717 31.67 -12.38 22.76
C GLN A 717 30.76 -13.44 23.41
N GLN A 718 29.83 -13.05 24.27
CA GLN A 718 28.87 -13.97 24.88
C GLN A 718 27.91 -14.55 23.83
N ALA A 719 27.41 -13.71 22.94
CA ALA A 719 26.54 -14.15 21.85
C ALA A 719 27.26 -15.13 20.92
N GLN A 720 28.50 -14.82 20.52
CA GLN A 720 29.32 -15.72 19.72
C GLN A 720 29.53 -17.08 20.41
N THR A 721 29.82 -17.08 21.71
CA THR A 721 29.98 -18.33 22.47
C THR A 721 28.67 -19.11 22.56
N ALA A 722 27.54 -18.43 22.78
CA ALA A 722 26.22 -19.08 22.85
C ALA A 722 25.81 -19.67 21.51
N ALA A 723 26.01 -18.95 20.40
CA ALA A 723 25.73 -19.43 19.05
C ALA A 723 26.62 -20.63 18.71
N ALA A 724 27.89 -20.52 19.01
CA ALA A 724 28.86 -21.60 18.87
C ALA A 724 28.39 -22.87 19.57
N ASN A 725 28.05 -22.77 20.87
CA ASN A 725 27.54 -23.91 21.66
C ASN A 725 26.21 -24.46 21.11
N GLY A 726 25.41 -23.63 20.49
CA GLY A 726 24.15 -24.00 19.85
C GLY A 726 24.28 -24.54 18.42
N GLY A 727 25.50 -24.65 17.87
CA GLY A 727 25.70 -25.09 16.47
C GLY A 727 25.18 -24.10 15.43
N LEU A 728 25.16 -22.80 15.76
CA LEU A 728 24.68 -21.69 14.94
C LEU A 728 25.81 -20.74 14.59
N THR A 729 25.63 -19.93 13.57
CA THR A 729 26.54 -18.83 13.20
C THR A 729 25.86 -17.49 13.40
N LEU A 730 26.63 -16.43 13.62
CA LEU A 730 26.11 -15.07 13.83
C LEU A 730 26.52 -14.13 12.71
N LYS A 731 25.57 -13.29 12.30
CA LYS A 731 25.79 -12.09 11.50
C LYS A 731 25.42 -10.88 12.37
N THR A 732 26.26 -9.86 12.38
CA THR A 732 25.96 -8.61 13.09
C THR A 732 25.32 -7.62 12.11
N ALA A 733 24.18 -7.06 12.50
CA ALA A 733 23.54 -5.94 11.81
C ALA A 733 23.56 -4.69 12.70
N GLY A 734 23.48 -3.52 12.08
CA GLY A 734 23.60 -2.22 12.76
C GLY A 734 25.02 -1.86 13.09
N ASN A 735 25.22 -1.11 14.17
CA ASN A 735 26.55 -0.65 14.60
C ASN A 735 27.43 -1.85 15.01
N PRO A 736 28.43 -2.27 14.21
CA PRO A 736 29.32 -3.37 14.55
C PRO A 736 30.43 -2.92 15.52
N SER A 737 30.05 -2.18 16.55
CA SER A 737 30.99 -1.57 17.47
C SER A 737 31.82 -2.66 18.17
N GLU A 738 33.14 -2.49 18.15
CA GLU A 738 34.08 -3.23 18.99
C GLU A 738 33.92 -2.88 20.48
N ASP A 739 32.96 -2.04 20.84
CA ASP A 739 32.69 -1.62 22.20
C ASP A 739 32.16 -2.80 23.01
N PRO A 740 32.96 -3.33 23.97
CA PRO A 740 32.58 -4.49 24.78
C PRO A 740 31.40 -4.21 25.73
N THR A 741 30.97 -2.97 25.86
CA THR A 741 29.83 -2.58 26.69
C THR A 741 28.49 -2.74 26.00
N LEU A 742 28.47 -2.81 24.66
CA LEU A 742 27.24 -3.03 23.92
C LEU A 742 26.65 -4.40 24.16
N ARG A 743 25.35 -4.47 24.10
CA ARG A 743 24.57 -5.69 24.29
C ARG A 743 23.69 -5.94 23.08
N VAL A 744 23.54 -7.23 22.75
CA VAL A 744 22.54 -7.65 21.77
C VAL A 744 21.17 -7.18 22.24
N GLN A 745 20.51 -6.43 21.42
CA GLN A 745 19.16 -5.97 21.69
C GLN A 745 18.12 -6.78 20.95
N PHE A 746 18.51 -7.38 19.83
CA PHE A 746 17.60 -8.13 18.98
C PHE A 746 18.30 -9.26 18.24
N GLN A 747 17.54 -10.30 17.93
CA GLN A 747 17.87 -11.41 17.04
C GLN A 747 16.72 -11.66 16.06
N ASP A 748 17.02 -12.00 14.81
CA ASP A 748 16.02 -12.18 13.74
C ASP A 748 15.16 -13.44 13.94
N LEU A 749 15.73 -14.52 14.48
CA LEU A 749 14.96 -15.71 14.84
C LEU A 749 14.71 -15.73 16.37
N PRO A 750 13.45 -15.91 16.81
CA PRO A 750 13.09 -15.94 18.22
C PRO A 750 13.81 -17.06 19.00
N ALA A 751 14.15 -16.80 20.26
CA ALA A 751 14.66 -17.81 21.16
C ALA A 751 13.69 -19.00 21.27
N GLY A 752 14.23 -20.23 21.28
CA GLY A 752 13.45 -21.46 21.29
C GLY A 752 13.00 -21.97 19.92
N THR A 753 13.26 -21.25 18.84
CA THR A 753 12.97 -21.71 17.46
C THR A 753 13.89 -22.90 17.14
N GLU A 754 13.34 -23.97 16.58
CA GLU A 754 14.12 -25.07 15.99
C GLU A 754 14.53 -24.74 14.57
N THR A 755 15.82 -24.89 14.27
CA THR A 755 16.38 -24.58 12.94
C THR A 755 17.50 -25.60 12.59
N GLN A 756 18.05 -25.50 11.39
CA GLN A 756 19.14 -26.36 10.96
C GLN A 756 20.48 -25.89 11.57
N PRO A 757 21.42 -26.81 11.87
CA PRO A 757 22.78 -26.47 12.26
C PRO A 757 23.45 -25.56 11.19
N GLY A 758 24.24 -24.60 11.65
CA GLY A 758 24.90 -23.65 10.77
C GLY A 758 23.99 -22.47 10.29
N THR A 759 22.71 -22.46 10.69
CA THR A 759 21.85 -21.30 10.40
C THR A 759 22.48 -20.00 10.90
N VAL A 760 22.48 -18.99 10.05
CA VAL A 760 22.99 -17.65 10.38
C VAL A 760 21.91 -16.90 11.13
N ILE A 761 22.18 -16.51 12.37
CA ILE A 761 21.30 -15.65 13.17
C ILE A 761 21.81 -14.22 13.08
N THR A 762 20.96 -13.31 12.64
CA THR A 762 21.31 -11.89 12.63
C THR A 762 21.03 -11.27 13.98
N ILE A 763 22.09 -10.77 14.64
CA ILE A 763 21.97 -10.05 15.90
C ILE A 763 22.24 -8.57 15.71
N THR A 764 21.48 -7.72 16.40
CA THR A 764 21.62 -6.27 16.32
C THR A 764 22.09 -5.71 17.66
N PHE A 765 23.17 -4.94 17.62
CA PHE A 765 23.63 -4.13 18.76
C PHE A 765 23.11 -2.71 18.62
N THR A 766 22.59 -2.17 19.70
CA THR A 766 22.15 -0.78 19.75
C THR A 766 22.93 -0.02 20.80
N ASP A 767 23.52 1.11 20.42
CA ASP A 767 24.11 2.04 21.37
C ASP A 767 22.98 2.82 22.09
N PRO A 768 22.73 2.56 23.38
CA PRO A 768 21.66 3.25 24.13
C PRO A 768 22.00 4.71 24.40
N THR A 769 23.23 5.15 24.10
CA THR A 769 23.66 6.55 24.22
C THR A 769 23.40 7.36 22.95
N ALA A 770 23.13 6.69 21.82
CA ALA A 770 22.69 7.33 20.54
C ALA A 770 21.24 7.83 20.67
N ARG A 771 21.04 8.84 21.53
CA ARG A 771 19.72 9.41 21.86
C ARG A 771 19.56 10.79 21.25
N ASP A 772 18.32 11.19 20.96
CA ASP A 772 17.91 12.52 20.53
C ASP A 772 16.65 13.01 21.27
#